data_b8788d730079f4ee0cc9895cc61c3d1d
#
_entry.id   b8788d730079f4ee0cc9895cc61c3d1d
#
_cell.length_a   1.000
_cell.length_b   1.000
_cell.length_c   1.000
_cell.angle_alpha   90.00
_cell.angle_beta   90.00
_cell.angle_gamma   90.00
#
_symmetry.space_group_name_H-M   'P 1'
#
loop_
_entity.id
_entity.type
_entity.pdbx_description
1 polymer ?
#
loop_
_entity_poly.entity_id
_entity_poly.type
_entity_poly.pdbx_seq_one_letter_code
_entity_poly.pdbx_strand_id
1 'polypeptide(L)'
;RKMKKRINVPANVKMGRICAIWLFCIALQAVSIPILAQSAKITLRLKNVTVEEVLTSIENQTEYRFLYNKDIVDVSRIVSISVKNELMTLVLDKLFKGEGVSYTIEKRQIVLNKVSSQQQDNKPTVKVTGKVVDESGETLPGVTVMIEGVTQGTITGIDGNYQLQVPEGSTLKFTSIGYTTYTQKITRPMTLNVTMKEDSKQLDEVVVVGYGTTTRKNLTTSIATVKTEKISRAATSNMSQMLLGRAAGLEATLASPQPGGAVDLSIRGAGTPIFIVDGVMMPSTSLEVGNGNQVMPNSINRSGLAGLNPADIESIEVLKDASASIYGIGAANGVVLITTKKGTETRPQITYEGNYSIVKNYPYLEPLSGEEYMNVANIFNKENYLFTNGMYPYGDKPFDNKWVPQFSPQQIAAAQTTDWLDCVLKDGSINNHNITITGGSKLLKYYLSGNYYKQEGTVENSAMERYALRTNISSQLLPFLKLTAIVNVNENEYTNSTSGGGGGGNGYDAIQSALTYPSYLPIRDAAGNPTLYSNYPNPAEMVKVSDRTKTSGYYLNFAADVDIIKDMLSFRLMYGINKENANRNLYIPSDIYFMDMYKSRGHLGYVERRNQTMEGTLTFKKQFGDLLRVDAVVGMGRYTNDSNGLELDYEQINDHIAADKVEAAEGTFYPTSFRAADERRSQFARASVDLLDRYVVAATIRRDGTDKFFPGKKYAYFPSVSLAWKLSNEPFMKNISWIDQLKIRGSYGQTGNDNLGSSLYGTFSLAAQYIKFSNNSVTYVPYLLSGPDYPNVTWEKTTMKNIGVDFSVLKDRIWGSFDMFRNDVTNLLGYDSSSPLSMTSSVPMNYGHYVRYGWDATINSLNYEIPRVFKWTSQLTLSHHNAVWKERMPN
;
A
#
# COMPACT_ATOMS: atom_id res chain seq x y z
N ARG A 1 -47.04 12.62 13.04
CA ARG A 1 -46.75 11.17 12.92
C ARG A 1 -45.43 11.02 12.21
N LYS A 2 -44.37 10.69 12.95
CA LYS A 2 -43.01 10.45 12.40
C LYS A 2 -42.98 9.12 11.67
N MET A 3 -42.86 9.13 10.34
CA MET A 3 -42.52 7.92 9.58
C MET A 3 -41.04 7.59 9.73
N LYS A 4 -40.73 6.43 10.29
CA LYS A 4 -39.35 5.86 10.25
C LYS A 4 -39.06 5.41 8.82
N LYS A 5 -38.19 6.10 8.11
CA LYS A 5 -37.61 5.63 6.85
C LYS A 5 -36.79 4.35 7.12
N ARG A 6 -37.24 3.22 6.63
CA ARG A 6 -36.41 2.00 6.53
C ARG A 6 -35.52 2.15 5.30
N ILE A 7 -34.24 2.33 5.52
CA ILE A 7 -33.22 2.27 4.46
C ILE A 7 -33.05 0.79 4.08
N ASN A 8 -33.44 0.41 2.89
CA ASN A 8 -33.17 -0.92 2.33
C ASN A 8 -31.73 -0.95 1.83
N VAL A 9 -30.84 -1.53 2.62
CA VAL A 9 -29.45 -1.79 2.21
C VAL A 9 -29.43 -3.07 1.36
N PRO A 10 -28.79 -3.08 0.18
CA PRO A 10 -28.70 -4.27 -0.68
C PRO A 10 -28.13 -5.49 0.06
N ALA A 11 -28.63 -6.69 -0.26
CA ALA A 11 -28.29 -7.93 0.44
C ALA A 11 -26.77 -8.23 0.47
N ASN A 12 -26.05 -7.84 -0.56
CA ASN A 12 -24.61 -8.05 -0.69
C ASN A 12 -23.76 -7.23 0.32
N VAL A 13 -24.22 -6.03 0.69
CA VAL A 13 -23.56 -5.20 1.71
C VAL A 13 -23.81 -5.75 3.11
N LYS A 14 -24.99 -6.38 3.34
CA LYS A 14 -25.30 -7.05 4.61
C LYS A 14 -24.41 -8.28 4.82
N MET A 15 -24.13 -9.05 3.76
CA MET A 15 -23.33 -10.27 3.86
C MET A 15 -21.85 -9.99 4.16
N GLY A 16 -21.27 -8.95 3.55
CA GLY A 16 -19.91 -8.52 3.87
C GLY A 16 -19.75 -8.00 5.30
N ARG A 17 -20.72 -7.23 5.79
CA ARG A 17 -20.74 -6.76 7.19
C ARG A 17 -20.94 -7.91 8.19
N ILE A 18 -21.79 -8.87 7.87
CA ILE A 18 -22.01 -10.06 8.69
C ILE A 18 -20.76 -10.94 8.72
N CYS A 19 -20.12 -11.18 7.58
CA CYS A 19 -18.88 -11.97 7.52
C CYS A 19 -17.73 -11.29 8.29
N ALA A 20 -17.57 -9.97 8.19
CA ALA A 20 -16.57 -9.22 8.96
C ALA A 20 -16.84 -9.29 10.47
N ILE A 21 -18.10 -9.17 10.89
CA ILE A 21 -18.50 -9.30 12.29
C ILE A 21 -18.30 -10.75 12.78
N TRP A 22 -18.63 -11.75 11.96
CA TRP A 22 -18.40 -13.16 12.31
C TRP A 22 -16.91 -13.51 12.42
N LEU A 23 -16.07 -13.03 11.48
CA LEU A 23 -14.62 -13.18 11.56
C LEU A 23 -14.02 -12.45 12.77
N PHE A 24 -14.55 -11.27 13.11
CA PHE A 24 -14.16 -10.53 14.31
C PHE A 24 -14.58 -11.25 15.59
N CYS A 25 -15.80 -11.82 15.62
CA CYS A 25 -16.30 -12.64 16.75
C CYS A 25 -15.50 -13.96 16.89
N ILE A 26 -15.13 -14.62 15.79
CA ILE A 26 -14.28 -15.83 15.82
C ILE A 26 -12.86 -15.48 16.29
N ALA A 27 -12.30 -14.33 15.86
CA ALA A 27 -10.99 -13.87 16.34
C ALA A 27 -11.02 -13.53 17.85
N LEU A 28 -12.11 -12.91 18.33
CA LEU A 28 -12.33 -12.65 19.77
C LEU A 28 -12.49 -13.94 20.58
N GLN A 29 -13.14 -14.95 20.05
CA GLN A 29 -13.26 -16.27 20.71
C GLN A 29 -11.92 -17.03 20.72
N ALA A 30 -11.09 -16.88 19.66
CA ALA A 30 -9.75 -17.48 19.61
C ALA A 30 -8.78 -16.86 20.63
N VAL A 31 -8.97 -15.59 21.00
CA VAL A 31 -8.17 -14.90 22.03
C VAL A 31 -8.52 -15.35 23.45
N SER A 32 -9.71 -15.94 23.65
CA SER A 32 -10.21 -16.33 24.98
C SER A 32 -9.74 -17.70 25.47
N ILE A 33 -9.09 -18.51 24.66
CA ILE A 33 -8.83 -19.94 24.97
C ILE A 33 -7.60 -20.21 25.88
N PRO A 34 -6.53 -19.38 25.97
CA PRO A 34 -5.41 -19.72 26.86
C PRO A 34 -5.57 -19.33 28.35
N ILE A 35 -6.59 -18.53 28.73
CA ILE A 35 -6.70 -17.99 30.10
C ILE A 35 -7.49 -18.91 31.05
N LEU A 36 -8.25 -19.86 30.55
CA LEU A 36 -9.06 -20.74 31.36
C LEU A 36 -8.31 -21.93 31.99
N ALA A 37 -7.08 -22.20 31.57
CA ALA A 37 -6.32 -23.36 32.05
C ALA A 37 -5.72 -23.22 33.47
N GLN A 38 -5.71 -22.03 34.06
CA GLN A 38 -5.13 -21.78 35.40
C GLN A 38 -6.15 -21.41 36.48
N SER A 39 -7.44 -21.38 36.21
CA SER A 39 -8.43 -20.80 37.10
C SER A 39 -9.47 -21.78 37.67
N ALA A 40 -9.26 -23.10 37.53
CA ALA A 40 -10.16 -24.05 38.18
C ALA A 40 -10.06 -23.94 39.70
N LYS A 41 -11.16 -23.56 40.34
CA LYS A 41 -11.27 -23.46 41.81
C LYS A 41 -11.94 -24.72 42.36
N ILE A 42 -11.37 -25.28 43.43
CA ILE A 42 -11.74 -26.56 44.00
C ILE A 42 -12.20 -26.40 45.44
N THR A 43 -13.24 -27.15 45.79
CA THR A 43 -13.70 -27.23 47.19
C THR A 43 -13.68 -28.71 47.64
N LEU A 44 -12.79 -29.04 48.60
CA LEU A 44 -12.69 -30.40 49.15
C LEU A 44 -12.79 -30.36 50.66
N ARG A 45 -13.47 -31.37 51.24
CA ARG A 45 -13.51 -31.65 52.67
C ARG A 45 -13.40 -33.15 52.87
N LEU A 46 -12.15 -33.66 52.83
CA LEU A 46 -11.87 -35.08 52.91
C LEU A 46 -10.96 -35.34 54.09
N LYS A 47 -11.28 -36.36 54.89
CA LYS A 47 -10.51 -36.76 56.08
C LYS A 47 -10.17 -38.24 55.96
N ASN A 48 -8.92 -38.59 56.22
CA ASN A 48 -8.38 -39.94 56.21
C ASN A 48 -8.69 -40.71 54.92
N VAL A 49 -8.45 -40.10 53.77
CA VAL A 49 -8.64 -40.66 52.42
C VAL A 49 -7.30 -40.84 51.73
N THR A 50 -7.25 -41.72 50.75
CA THR A 50 -6.07 -41.86 49.92
C THR A 50 -5.84 -40.69 49.01
N VAL A 51 -4.57 -40.40 48.61
CA VAL A 51 -4.25 -39.40 47.60
C VAL A 51 -5.04 -39.69 46.32
N GLU A 52 -5.21 -40.98 45.92
CA GLU A 52 -5.99 -41.40 44.74
C GLU A 52 -7.46 -40.92 44.83
N GLU A 53 -8.09 -41.00 46.02
CA GLU A 53 -9.47 -40.51 46.23
C GLU A 53 -9.52 -38.97 46.14
N VAL A 54 -8.49 -38.28 46.62
CA VAL A 54 -8.42 -36.82 46.46
C VAL A 54 -8.29 -36.41 44.99
N LEU A 55 -7.41 -37.06 44.23
CA LEU A 55 -7.27 -36.81 42.79
C LEU A 55 -8.55 -37.10 42.01
N THR A 56 -9.21 -38.22 42.30
CA THR A 56 -10.51 -38.58 41.74
C THR A 56 -11.60 -37.54 42.07
N SER A 57 -11.60 -37.00 43.27
CA SER A 57 -12.52 -35.94 43.66
C SER A 57 -12.26 -34.62 42.96
N ILE A 58 -11.01 -34.31 42.61
CA ILE A 58 -10.61 -33.16 41.76
C ILE A 58 -11.07 -33.39 40.31
N GLU A 59 -10.87 -34.59 39.76
CA GLU A 59 -11.31 -34.97 38.43
C GLU A 59 -12.85 -34.86 38.26
N ASN A 60 -13.61 -35.20 39.30
CA ASN A 60 -15.06 -35.10 39.28
C ASN A 60 -15.59 -33.65 39.37
N GLN A 61 -14.78 -32.70 39.87
CA GLN A 61 -15.12 -31.28 39.97
C GLN A 61 -14.57 -30.47 38.82
N THR A 62 -13.71 -31.03 37.98
CA THR A 62 -12.99 -30.33 36.90
C THR A 62 -12.96 -31.16 35.62
N GLU A 63 -12.61 -30.53 34.51
CA GLU A 63 -12.35 -31.23 33.25
C GLU A 63 -10.95 -31.84 33.14
N TYR A 64 -10.15 -31.77 34.19
CA TYR A 64 -8.79 -32.29 34.23
C TYR A 64 -8.76 -33.77 34.56
N ARG A 65 -7.77 -34.49 34.00
CA ARG A 65 -7.49 -35.89 34.27
C ARG A 65 -6.04 -36.03 34.71
N PHE A 66 -5.78 -36.84 35.76
CA PHE A 66 -4.46 -37.12 36.26
C PHE A 66 -3.84 -38.31 35.56
N LEU A 67 -2.59 -38.15 35.12
CA LEU A 67 -1.75 -39.22 34.61
C LEU A 67 -0.57 -39.42 35.55
N TYR A 68 -0.47 -40.60 36.13
CA TYR A 68 0.63 -40.98 37.06
C TYR A 68 0.91 -42.45 37.00
N ASN A 69 2.17 -42.82 37.30
CA ASN A 69 2.54 -44.20 37.51
C ASN A 69 2.52 -44.47 39.02
N LYS A 70 1.75 -45.50 39.47
CA LYS A 70 1.59 -45.86 40.88
C LYS A 70 2.93 -46.36 41.53
N ASP A 71 3.89 -46.80 40.76
CA ASP A 71 5.23 -47.20 41.22
C ASP A 71 6.14 -45.98 41.46
N ILE A 72 5.78 -44.83 40.98
CA ILE A 72 6.56 -43.58 41.01
C ILE A 72 5.98 -42.59 42.03
N VAL A 73 4.64 -42.49 42.09
CA VAL A 73 3.87 -41.56 42.94
C VAL A 73 3.07 -42.41 43.92
N ASP A 74 3.35 -42.31 45.21
CA ASP A 74 2.56 -43.00 46.24
C ASP A 74 1.19 -42.37 46.42
N VAL A 75 0.23 -42.90 45.65
CA VAL A 75 -1.17 -42.46 45.70
C VAL A 75 -1.99 -43.19 46.76
N SER A 76 -1.42 -44.20 47.41
CA SER A 76 -2.04 -44.95 48.52
C SER A 76 -1.92 -44.26 49.86
N ARG A 77 -1.07 -43.26 49.97
CA ARG A 77 -0.83 -42.47 51.19
C ARG A 77 -2.13 -41.81 51.64
N ILE A 78 -2.42 -41.90 52.94
CA ILE A 78 -3.59 -41.35 53.60
C ILE A 78 -3.34 -39.89 53.93
N VAL A 79 -4.27 -39.02 53.44
CA VAL A 79 -4.23 -37.55 53.67
C VAL A 79 -5.57 -37.04 54.17
N SER A 80 -5.52 -35.88 54.82
CA SER A 80 -6.72 -35.09 55.09
C SER A 80 -6.56 -33.69 54.52
N ILE A 81 -7.50 -33.29 53.65
CA ILE A 81 -7.45 -32.01 52.99
C ILE A 81 -8.80 -31.28 53.11
N SER A 82 -8.75 -30.00 53.47
CA SER A 82 -9.91 -29.15 53.56
C SER A 82 -9.57 -27.80 52.90
N VAL A 83 -10.19 -27.56 51.73
CA VAL A 83 -10.02 -26.33 50.95
C VAL A 83 -11.38 -25.87 50.46
N LYS A 84 -11.59 -24.55 50.41
CA LYS A 84 -12.84 -23.94 49.93
C LYS A 84 -12.54 -22.89 48.88
N ASN A 85 -12.96 -23.18 47.63
CA ASN A 85 -12.85 -22.26 46.50
C ASN A 85 -11.36 -21.81 46.20
N GLU A 86 -10.39 -22.73 46.41
CA GLU A 86 -8.97 -22.52 46.13
C GLU A 86 -8.58 -22.92 44.72
N LEU A 87 -7.55 -22.28 44.16
CA LEU A 87 -6.99 -22.64 42.85
C LEU A 87 -6.42 -24.06 42.88
N MET A 88 -6.67 -24.84 41.81
CA MET A 88 -6.23 -26.25 41.71
C MET A 88 -4.72 -26.40 41.91
N THR A 89 -3.91 -25.48 41.41
CA THR A 89 -2.45 -25.50 41.56
C THR A 89 -2.04 -25.39 43.03
N LEU A 90 -2.69 -24.52 43.80
CA LEU A 90 -2.44 -24.38 45.25
C LEU A 90 -2.87 -25.63 46.03
N VAL A 91 -3.92 -26.30 45.58
CA VAL A 91 -4.39 -27.56 46.18
C VAL A 91 -3.38 -28.69 45.92
N LEU A 92 -2.85 -28.77 44.65
CA LEU A 92 -1.80 -29.75 44.33
C LEU A 92 -0.49 -29.48 45.04
N ASP A 93 -0.11 -28.20 45.15
CA ASP A 93 1.09 -27.82 45.94
C ASP A 93 0.98 -28.22 47.41
N LYS A 94 -0.19 -28.07 48.03
CA LYS A 94 -0.47 -28.55 49.39
C LYS A 94 -0.44 -30.07 49.50
N LEU A 95 -1.00 -30.76 48.51
CA LEU A 95 -1.10 -32.21 48.49
C LEU A 95 0.26 -32.91 48.37
N PHE A 96 1.18 -32.31 47.55
CA PHE A 96 2.49 -32.91 47.26
C PHE A 96 3.66 -32.20 47.96
N LYS A 97 3.40 -31.27 48.85
CA LYS A 97 4.44 -30.54 49.60
C LYS A 97 5.36 -31.48 50.36
N GLY A 98 6.65 -31.50 50.00
CA GLY A 98 7.67 -32.32 50.64
C GLY A 98 7.80 -33.76 50.17
N GLU A 99 7.00 -34.18 49.22
CA GLU A 99 6.92 -35.59 48.74
C GLU A 99 7.78 -35.86 47.49
N GLY A 100 8.51 -34.87 46.99
CA GLY A 100 9.36 -35.09 45.81
C GLY A 100 8.55 -35.35 44.51
N VAL A 101 7.28 -34.95 44.46
CA VAL A 101 6.42 -35.07 43.29
C VAL A 101 6.25 -33.70 42.66
N SER A 102 6.55 -33.63 41.37
CA SER A 102 6.26 -32.47 40.50
C SER A 102 5.08 -32.78 39.62
N TYR A 103 4.35 -31.75 39.19
CA TYR A 103 3.27 -31.90 38.22
C TYR A 103 3.42 -30.90 37.04
N THR A 104 3.00 -31.36 35.86
CA THR A 104 2.92 -30.54 34.66
C THR A 104 1.50 -30.57 34.13
N ILE A 105 0.94 -29.39 33.81
CA ILE A 105 -0.41 -29.27 33.27
C ILE A 105 -0.31 -29.08 31.76
N GLU A 106 -0.75 -30.05 30.98
CA GLU A 106 -0.80 -30.00 29.52
C GLU A 106 -2.24 -30.15 29.04
N LYS A 107 -2.81 -29.10 28.52
CA LYS A 107 -4.22 -29.02 28.07
C LYS A 107 -5.20 -29.40 29.21
N ARG A 108 -5.81 -30.60 29.16
CA ARG A 108 -6.72 -31.14 30.18
C ARG A 108 -6.14 -32.31 30.95
N GLN A 109 -4.82 -32.51 30.87
CA GLN A 109 -4.11 -33.58 31.55
C GLN A 109 -3.10 -32.98 32.54
N ILE A 110 -3.03 -33.60 33.73
CA ILE A 110 -2.05 -33.27 34.76
C ILE A 110 -1.16 -34.49 34.94
N VAL A 111 0.08 -34.38 34.52
CA VAL A 111 1.07 -35.47 34.65
C VAL A 111 1.84 -35.27 35.94
N LEU A 112 1.79 -36.31 36.83
CA LEU A 112 2.55 -36.33 38.06
C LEU A 112 3.85 -37.13 37.82
N ASN A 113 4.99 -36.53 38.14
CA ASN A 113 6.30 -37.14 38.03
C ASN A 113 7.04 -37.03 39.37
N LYS A 114 7.86 -38.03 39.67
CA LYS A 114 8.82 -37.91 40.75
C LYS A 114 9.88 -36.89 40.34
N VAL A 115 10.18 -35.93 41.17
CA VAL A 115 11.35 -35.06 40.99
C VAL A 115 12.54 -35.99 40.95
N SER A 116 13.01 -36.35 39.75
CA SER A 116 14.32 -36.97 39.61
C SER A 116 15.30 -35.98 40.21
N SER A 117 15.92 -36.34 41.31
CA SER A 117 17.20 -35.81 41.67
C SER A 117 18.14 -36.17 40.52
N GLN A 118 18.15 -35.34 39.48
CA GLN A 118 19.37 -35.24 38.69
C GLN A 118 20.42 -34.94 39.74
N GLN A 119 21.35 -35.85 39.93
CA GLN A 119 22.60 -35.57 40.59
C GLN A 119 23.02 -34.20 40.13
N GLN A 120 22.83 -33.18 41.00
CA GLN A 120 23.68 -32.05 40.96
C GLN A 120 25.06 -32.66 41.10
N ASP A 121 25.77 -32.79 39.98
CA ASP A 121 27.19 -32.76 40.01
C ASP A 121 27.51 -31.57 40.90
N ASN A 122 27.99 -31.84 42.10
CA ASN A 122 28.45 -30.85 43.09
C ASN A 122 29.72 -30.20 42.55
N LYS A 123 29.59 -29.49 41.40
CA LYS A 123 30.57 -28.52 41.00
C LYS A 123 30.42 -27.36 41.94
N PRO A 124 31.48 -26.91 42.59
CA PRO A 124 31.44 -25.76 43.48
C PRO A 124 30.84 -24.57 42.70
N THR A 125 29.80 -23.97 43.26
CA THR A 125 29.23 -22.75 42.70
C THR A 125 30.14 -21.57 43.02
N VAL A 126 30.47 -20.81 41.99
CA VAL A 126 31.31 -19.63 42.10
C VAL A 126 30.46 -18.37 41.95
N LYS A 127 30.78 -17.37 42.78
CA LYS A 127 30.13 -16.07 42.72
C LYS A 127 30.78 -15.24 41.60
N VAL A 128 29.97 -14.76 40.62
CA VAL A 128 30.39 -13.81 39.61
C VAL A 128 29.67 -12.50 39.83
N THR A 129 30.41 -11.43 39.88
CA THR A 129 29.91 -10.06 39.95
C THR A 129 30.54 -9.25 38.84
N GLY A 130 29.95 -8.16 38.48
CA GLY A 130 30.55 -7.29 37.49
C GLY A 130 29.60 -6.18 37.06
N LYS A 131 30.09 -5.38 36.12
CA LYS A 131 29.39 -4.26 35.53
C LYS A 131 29.31 -4.45 34.03
N VAL A 132 28.15 -4.20 33.45
CA VAL A 132 27.97 -4.22 32.01
C VAL A 132 27.86 -2.78 31.50
N VAL A 133 28.70 -2.45 30.54
CA VAL A 133 28.77 -1.13 29.88
C VAL A 133 28.72 -1.29 28.37
N ASP A 134 28.45 -0.22 27.63
CA ASP A 134 28.65 -0.15 26.21
C ASP A 134 30.07 0.27 25.81
N GLU A 135 30.35 0.40 24.52
CA GLU A 135 31.65 0.83 23.99
C GLU A 135 32.01 2.26 24.36
N SER A 136 31.05 3.10 24.78
CA SER A 136 31.28 4.46 25.29
C SER A 136 31.57 4.50 26.78
N GLY A 137 31.44 3.36 27.48
CA GLY A 137 31.63 3.24 28.92
C GLY A 137 30.35 3.54 29.72
N GLU A 138 29.22 3.78 29.08
CA GLU A 138 27.94 4.01 29.75
C GLU A 138 27.35 2.69 30.28
N THR A 139 26.70 2.76 31.44
CA THR A 139 26.16 1.58 32.09
C THR A 139 24.92 1.06 31.40
N LEU A 140 24.82 -0.25 31.22
CA LEU A 140 23.69 -0.91 30.57
C LEU A 140 22.75 -1.56 31.61
N PRO A 141 21.63 -0.92 31.98
CA PRO A 141 20.61 -1.53 32.82
C PRO A 141 19.74 -2.50 32.01
N GLY A 142 19.23 -3.54 32.66
CA GLY A 142 18.29 -4.47 32.04
C GLY A 142 18.93 -5.50 31.11
N VAL A 143 20.26 -5.63 31.09
CA VAL A 143 20.94 -6.72 30.37
C VAL A 143 20.63 -8.03 31.05
N THR A 144 20.14 -9.01 30.31
CA THR A 144 19.88 -10.36 30.79
C THR A 144 21.19 -11.14 30.84
N VAL A 145 21.58 -11.63 32.02
CA VAL A 145 22.76 -12.46 32.27
C VAL A 145 22.31 -13.86 32.63
N MET A 146 22.46 -14.83 31.75
CA MET A 146 21.98 -16.20 31.92
C MET A 146 23.11 -17.20 31.82
N ILE A 147 22.96 -18.34 32.49
CA ILE A 147 23.81 -19.52 32.28
C ILE A 147 23.32 -20.20 31.00
N GLU A 148 24.21 -20.44 30.04
CA GLU A 148 23.86 -21.10 28.78
C GLU A 148 23.35 -22.52 29.01
N GLY A 149 22.19 -22.84 28.48
CA GLY A 149 21.55 -24.16 28.59
C GLY A 149 20.64 -24.37 29.81
N VAL A 150 20.55 -23.38 30.73
CA VAL A 150 19.63 -23.45 31.88
C VAL A 150 18.83 -22.14 32.03
N THR A 151 17.71 -22.20 32.73
CA THR A 151 16.82 -21.04 32.95
C THR A 151 17.25 -20.12 34.07
N GLN A 152 18.44 -20.37 34.69
CA GLN A 152 18.96 -19.57 35.80
C GLN A 152 19.72 -18.36 35.27
N GLY A 153 19.36 -17.16 35.73
CA GLY A 153 19.99 -15.89 35.31
C GLY A 153 19.64 -14.74 36.25
N THR A 154 20.19 -13.55 35.94
CA THR A 154 19.90 -12.28 36.60
C THR A 154 19.80 -11.18 35.57
N ILE A 155 19.42 -9.98 36.00
CA ILE A 155 19.33 -8.77 35.14
C ILE A 155 20.19 -7.68 35.76
N THR A 156 20.88 -6.89 34.93
CA THR A 156 21.70 -5.77 35.44
C THR A 156 20.83 -4.66 36.04
N GLY A 157 21.27 -4.10 37.17
CA GLY A 157 20.63 -2.96 37.80
C GLY A 157 20.77 -1.65 37.03
N ILE A 158 20.20 -0.55 37.55
CA ILE A 158 20.24 0.78 36.93
C ILE A 158 21.69 1.27 36.69
N ASP A 159 22.62 0.86 37.57
CA ASP A 159 24.05 1.17 37.51
C ASP A 159 24.87 0.15 36.68
N GLY A 160 24.18 -0.76 35.98
CA GLY A 160 24.79 -1.80 35.15
C GLY A 160 25.37 -2.97 35.90
N ASN A 161 25.29 -2.97 37.27
CA ASN A 161 25.87 -4.03 38.10
C ASN A 161 25.02 -5.31 38.07
N TYR A 162 25.68 -6.47 38.16
CA TYR A 162 25.03 -7.77 38.29
C TYR A 162 25.77 -8.68 39.23
N GLN A 163 25.06 -9.65 39.80
CA GLN A 163 25.60 -10.70 40.64
C GLN A 163 24.85 -12.01 40.38
N LEU A 164 25.59 -13.08 40.16
CA LEU A 164 25.02 -14.41 39.93
C LEU A 164 25.93 -15.48 40.52
N GLN A 165 25.33 -16.53 41.09
CA GLN A 165 26.05 -17.77 41.47
C GLN A 165 25.91 -18.78 40.35
N VAL A 166 27.05 -19.30 39.88
CA VAL A 166 27.11 -20.18 38.72
C VAL A 166 27.96 -21.41 39.03
N PRO A 167 27.62 -22.61 38.55
CA PRO A 167 28.49 -23.77 38.63
C PRO A 167 29.82 -23.51 37.90
N GLU A 168 30.94 -23.93 38.51
CA GLU A 168 32.26 -23.79 37.88
C GLU A 168 32.29 -24.50 36.49
N GLY A 169 32.85 -23.83 35.51
CA GLY A 169 32.90 -24.29 34.13
C GLY A 169 31.67 -23.94 33.27
N SER A 170 30.67 -23.25 33.81
CA SER A 170 29.51 -22.76 33.07
C SER A 170 29.87 -21.58 32.16
N THR A 171 29.10 -21.40 31.08
CA THR A 171 29.19 -20.24 30.20
C THR A 171 28.07 -19.24 30.54
N LEU A 172 28.46 -18.01 30.83
CA LEU A 172 27.50 -16.91 30.99
C LEU A 172 27.24 -16.27 29.64
N LYS A 173 25.97 -15.98 29.38
CA LYS A 173 25.47 -15.32 28.18
C LYS A 173 24.81 -14.00 28.55
N PHE A 174 25.32 -12.91 27.98
CA PHE A 174 24.79 -11.55 28.15
C PHE A 174 24.00 -11.16 26.90
N THR A 175 22.74 -10.80 27.09
CA THR A 175 21.86 -10.39 25.99
C THR A 175 21.12 -9.11 26.35
N SER A 176 21.08 -8.17 25.42
CA SER A 176 20.31 -6.93 25.53
C SER A 176 19.80 -6.55 24.13
N ILE A 177 18.65 -5.90 24.06
CA ILE A 177 18.10 -5.40 22.80
C ILE A 177 19.02 -4.30 22.26
N GLY A 178 19.46 -4.44 21.01
CA GLY A 178 20.35 -3.47 20.36
C GLY A 178 21.83 -3.75 20.57
N TYR A 179 22.22 -4.84 21.23
CA TYR A 179 23.60 -5.22 21.47
C TYR A 179 23.90 -6.64 20.98
N THR A 180 25.13 -6.88 20.52
CA THR A 180 25.59 -8.23 20.16
C THR A 180 25.70 -9.08 21.42
N THR A 181 25.28 -10.34 21.32
CA THR A 181 25.37 -11.30 22.44
C THR A 181 26.83 -11.51 22.82
N TYR A 182 27.16 -11.35 24.12
CA TYR A 182 28.47 -11.67 24.66
C TYR A 182 28.41 -12.95 25.47
N THR A 183 29.38 -13.84 25.33
CA THR A 183 29.47 -15.10 26.09
C THR A 183 30.86 -15.26 26.74
N GLN A 184 30.88 -15.74 27.99
CA GLN A 184 32.12 -15.96 28.75
C GLN A 184 32.04 -17.21 29.59
N LYS A 185 33.00 -18.11 29.46
CA LYS A 185 33.16 -19.31 30.32
C LYS A 185 33.75 -18.91 31.66
N ILE A 186 33.13 -19.37 32.75
CA ILE A 186 33.49 -19.06 34.13
C ILE A 186 34.16 -20.29 34.78
N THR A 187 35.43 -20.16 35.16
CA THR A 187 36.24 -21.24 35.73
C THR A 187 36.67 -20.96 37.15
N ARG A 188 36.39 -19.79 37.70
CA ARG A 188 36.73 -19.37 39.06
C ARG A 188 35.87 -18.19 39.52
N PRO A 189 35.71 -17.88 40.80
CA PRO A 189 35.12 -16.65 41.27
C PRO A 189 35.84 -15.45 40.66
N MET A 190 35.09 -14.52 40.04
CA MET A 190 35.69 -13.35 39.39
C MET A 190 34.74 -12.17 39.30
N THR A 191 35.30 -10.97 39.23
CA THR A 191 34.58 -9.80 38.78
C THR A 191 34.74 -9.71 37.27
N LEU A 192 33.63 -9.90 36.53
CA LEU A 192 33.60 -9.87 35.08
C LEU A 192 32.86 -8.62 34.60
N ASN A 193 33.64 -7.60 34.22
CA ASN A 193 33.11 -6.41 33.57
C ASN A 193 32.99 -6.70 32.08
N VAL A 194 31.80 -6.46 31.51
CA VAL A 194 31.50 -6.76 30.13
C VAL A 194 31.21 -5.46 29.36
N THR A 195 31.92 -5.25 28.27
CA THR A 195 31.61 -4.21 27.31
C THR A 195 30.81 -4.85 26.19
N MET A 196 29.53 -4.51 26.08
CA MET A 196 28.67 -4.98 24.99
C MET A 196 28.80 -4.05 23.78
N LYS A 197 28.94 -4.66 22.61
CA LYS A 197 29.00 -3.93 21.33
C LYS A 197 27.61 -3.71 20.82
N GLU A 198 27.30 -2.50 20.33
CA GLU A 198 26.06 -2.24 19.63
C GLU A 198 25.93 -3.15 18.42
N ASP A 199 24.73 -3.69 18.25
CA ASP A 199 24.38 -4.48 17.06
C ASP A 199 24.02 -3.50 15.94
N SER A 200 24.99 -3.20 15.07
CA SER A 200 24.80 -2.30 13.91
C SER A 200 23.94 -2.99 12.83
N LYS A 201 22.65 -3.21 13.14
CA LYS A 201 21.69 -3.98 12.33
C LYS A 201 21.25 -3.34 11.01
N GLN A 202 21.86 -2.28 10.52
CA GLN A 202 21.51 -1.72 9.21
C GLN A 202 21.91 -2.60 8.03
N LEU A 203 22.89 -3.48 8.18
CA LEU A 203 23.37 -4.38 7.13
C LEU A 203 22.54 -5.66 6.97
N ASP A 204 21.82 -6.06 8.01
CA ASP A 204 20.95 -7.24 8.00
C ASP A 204 19.48 -6.90 7.69
N GLU A 205 19.21 -5.69 7.18
CA GLU A 205 17.85 -5.31 6.76
C GLU A 205 17.29 -6.31 5.75
N VAL A 206 16.21 -6.95 6.13
CA VAL A 206 15.49 -7.88 5.25
C VAL A 206 14.69 -7.08 4.24
N VAL A 207 14.91 -7.34 2.97
CA VAL A 207 14.20 -6.71 1.84
C VAL A 207 13.38 -7.78 1.14
N VAL A 208 12.14 -7.44 0.81
CA VAL A 208 11.27 -8.32 0.01
C VAL A 208 11.71 -8.23 -1.45
N VAL A 209 12.04 -9.37 -2.05
CA VAL A 209 12.49 -9.47 -3.43
C VAL A 209 11.70 -10.55 -4.16
N GLY A 210 10.82 -10.14 -5.03
CA GLY A 210 10.01 -11.09 -5.78
C GLY A 210 9.31 -12.07 -4.83
N TYR A 211 9.51 -13.34 -5.06
CA TYR A 211 8.91 -14.42 -4.27
C TYR A 211 9.85 -14.88 -3.13
N GLY A 212 10.32 -13.95 -2.32
CA GLY A 212 11.19 -14.24 -1.19
C GLY A 212 11.70 -13.02 -0.47
N THR A 213 12.53 -13.25 0.52
CA THR A 213 13.23 -12.20 1.25
C THR A 213 14.73 -12.44 1.16
N THR A 214 15.49 -11.35 1.06
CA THR A 214 16.95 -11.37 1.12
C THR A 214 17.44 -10.24 2.01
N THR A 215 18.69 -10.29 2.44
CA THR A 215 19.28 -9.17 3.17
C THR A 215 19.76 -8.10 2.17
N ARG A 216 19.77 -6.84 2.58
CA ARG A 216 20.29 -5.72 1.76
C ARG A 216 21.72 -5.97 1.27
N LYS A 217 22.52 -6.64 2.09
CA LYS A 217 23.89 -7.07 1.75
C LYS A 217 23.93 -7.97 0.49
N ASN A 218 22.93 -8.84 0.34
CA ASN A 218 22.86 -9.84 -0.75
C ASN A 218 22.06 -9.37 -1.98
N LEU A 219 21.54 -8.14 -1.98
CA LEU A 219 20.84 -7.60 -3.14
C LEU A 219 21.80 -7.42 -4.32
N THR A 220 21.40 -7.95 -5.48
CA THR A 220 22.08 -7.79 -6.77
C THR A 220 21.47 -6.70 -7.65
N THR A 221 20.40 -6.06 -7.18
CA THR A 221 19.49 -5.23 -7.95
C THR A 221 19.22 -3.89 -7.28
N SER A 222 18.66 -2.93 -8.04
CA SER A 222 18.36 -1.58 -7.54
C SER A 222 16.97 -1.55 -6.92
N ILE A 223 16.89 -1.58 -5.59
CA ILE A 223 15.64 -1.51 -4.81
C ILE A 223 15.74 -0.34 -3.81
N ALA A 224 14.74 0.53 -3.83
CA ALA A 224 14.57 1.53 -2.79
C ALA A 224 13.51 1.06 -1.78
N THR A 225 13.86 1.05 -0.50
CA THR A 225 12.96 0.65 0.59
C THR A 225 12.52 1.88 1.38
N VAL A 226 11.22 2.05 1.54
CA VAL A 226 10.61 3.11 2.35
C VAL A 226 9.88 2.46 3.52
N LYS A 227 10.40 2.64 4.74
CA LYS A 227 9.76 2.15 5.97
C LYS A 227 8.77 3.18 6.49
N THR A 228 7.56 2.73 6.78
CA THR A 228 6.47 3.63 7.18
C THR A 228 6.61 4.16 8.61
N GLU A 229 7.34 3.50 9.51
CA GLU A 229 7.62 3.99 10.86
C GLU A 229 8.20 5.42 10.88
N LYS A 230 8.92 5.79 9.80
CA LYS A 230 9.48 7.13 9.65
C LYS A 230 8.52 8.14 9.00
N ILE A 231 7.39 7.69 8.46
CA ILE A 231 6.49 8.49 7.61
C ILE A 231 5.11 8.67 8.25
N SER A 232 4.68 7.75 9.11
CA SER A 232 3.29 7.60 9.58
C SER A 232 2.70 8.79 10.35
N ARG A 233 3.49 9.81 10.65
CA ARG A 233 3.02 10.99 11.41
C ARG A 233 2.27 12.02 10.56
N ALA A 234 2.29 11.92 9.24
CA ALA A 234 1.50 12.78 8.37
C ALA A 234 0.16 12.10 8.07
N ALA A 235 -0.94 12.77 8.38
CA ALA A 235 -2.27 12.31 7.99
C ALA A 235 -2.43 12.48 6.48
N THR A 236 -2.29 11.39 5.73
CA THR A 236 -2.47 11.37 4.28
C THR A 236 -3.65 10.50 3.90
N SER A 237 -4.43 10.95 2.93
CA SER A 237 -5.55 10.17 2.37
C SER A 237 -5.07 9.00 1.51
N ASN A 238 -3.88 9.13 0.91
CA ASN A 238 -3.38 8.24 -0.12
C ASN A 238 -1.95 7.77 0.21
N MET A 239 -1.73 6.46 0.13
CA MET A 239 -0.40 5.85 0.32
C MET A 239 0.65 6.42 -0.66
N SER A 240 0.27 6.72 -1.91
CA SER A 240 1.20 7.26 -2.91
C SER A 240 1.80 8.62 -2.50
N GLN A 241 1.09 9.41 -1.70
CA GLN A 241 1.62 10.66 -1.12
C GLN A 241 2.78 10.41 -0.15
N MET A 242 2.81 9.26 0.52
CA MET A 242 3.90 8.90 1.43
C MET A 242 5.23 8.67 0.70
N LEU A 243 5.18 8.46 -0.61
CA LEU A 243 6.35 8.18 -1.45
C LEU A 243 7.00 9.43 -2.03
N LEU A 244 6.34 10.58 -1.92
CA LEU A 244 6.86 11.87 -2.42
C LEU A 244 8.24 12.18 -1.84
N GLY A 245 9.27 12.28 -2.70
CA GLY A 245 10.63 12.62 -2.32
C GLY A 245 11.37 11.58 -1.45
N ARG A 246 10.83 10.36 -1.29
CA ARG A 246 11.38 9.34 -0.37
C ARG A 246 12.24 8.28 -1.04
N ALA A 247 12.14 8.10 -2.34
CA ALA A 247 12.91 7.11 -3.09
C ALA A 247 13.53 7.75 -4.33
N ALA A 248 14.84 7.65 -4.48
CA ALA A 248 15.53 8.13 -5.68
C ALA A 248 15.03 7.37 -6.92
N GLY A 249 14.80 8.08 -8.02
CA GLY A 249 14.23 7.54 -9.25
C GLY A 249 12.73 7.28 -9.23
N LEU A 250 12.03 7.64 -8.14
CA LEU A 250 10.58 7.65 -8.06
C LEU A 250 10.09 9.09 -8.10
N GLU A 251 9.30 9.41 -9.09
CA GLU A 251 8.59 10.66 -9.24
C GLU A 251 7.14 10.46 -8.82
N ALA A 252 6.61 11.42 -8.11
CA ALA A 252 5.22 11.42 -7.69
C ALA A 252 4.64 12.80 -7.95
N THR A 253 3.57 12.86 -8.74
CA THR A 253 2.89 14.10 -9.11
C THR A 253 1.43 14.01 -8.67
N LEU A 254 0.95 15.03 -7.98
CA LEU A 254 -0.47 15.09 -7.68
C LEU A 254 -1.26 15.29 -9.00
N ALA A 255 -2.02 14.28 -9.39
CA ALA A 255 -2.92 14.39 -10.55
C ALA A 255 -4.17 15.22 -10.21
N SER A 256 -4.61 15.16 -8.95
CA SER A 256 -5.68 16.01 -8.44
C SER A 256 -5.42 16.34 -6.96
N PRO A 257 -5.47 17.61 -6.56
CA PRO A 257 -5.32 18.04 -5.16
C PRO A 257 -6.60 17.82 -4.33
N GLN A 258 -7.69 17.38 -4.92
CA GLN A 258 -8.93 17.11 -4.20
C GLN A 258 -8.72 16.00 -3.14
N PRO A 259 -9.52 16.01 -2.04
CA PRO A 259 -9.50 14.93 -1.06
C PRO A 259 -9.64 13.56 -1.72
N GLY A 260 -8.67 12.66 -1.47
CA GLY A 260 -8.62 11.34 -2.09
C GLY A 260 -8.13 11.31 -3.55
N GLY A 261 -7.71 12.46 -4.12
CA GLY A 261 -7.18 12.56 -5.48
C GLY A 261 -5.95 11.68 -5.72
N ALA A 262 -5.74 11.28 -6.99
CA ALA A 262 -4.64 10.42 -7.36
C ALA A 262 -3.29 11.15 -7.24
N VAL A 263 -2.29 10.36 -6.92
CA VAL A 263 -0.88 10.70 -7.10
C VAL A 263 -0.34 9.77 -8.16
N ASP A 264 0.03 10.32 -9.29
CA ASP A 264 0.66 9.59 -10.38
C ASP A 264 2.11 9.29 -10.00
N LEU A 265 2.44 8.01 -10.01
CA LEU A 265 3.79 7.54 -9.75
C LEU A 265 4.46 7.16 -11.06
N SER A 266 5.71 7.59 -11.23
CA SER A 266 6.58 7.22 -12.33
C SER A 266 7.94 6.77 -11.79
N ILE A 267 8.46 5.66 -12.28
CA ILE A 267 9.78 5.17 -11.91
C ILE A 267 10.73 5.42 -13.09
N ARG A 268 11.73 6.29 -12.87
CA ARG A 268 12.74 6.63 -13.90
C ARG A 268 12.12 7.14 -15.21
N GLY A 269 11.07 7.97 -15.11
CA GLY A 269 10.34 8.50 -16.26
C GLY A 269 9.58 7.45 -17.08
N ALA A 270 9.33 6.26 -16.52
CA ALA A 270 8.43 5.27 -17.10
C ALA A 270 6.97 5.63 -16.79
N GLY A 271 6.03 4.98 -17.41
CA GLY A 271 4.60 5.11 -17.07
C GLY A 271 4.31 4.57 -15.66
N THR A 272 3.04 4.49 -15.32
CA THR A 272 2.57 4.03 -14.02
C THR A 272 3.10 2.62 -13.69
N PRO A 273 3.73 2.41 -12.52
CA PRO A 273 4.22 1.10 -12.10
C PRO A 273 3.06 0.16 -11.72
N ILE A 274 3.34 -1.13 -11.66
CA ILE A 274 2.39 -2.08 -11.07
C ILE A 274 2.50 -2.08 -9.54
N PHE A 275 1.36 -2.23 -8.87
CA PHE A 275 1.28 -2.32 -7.41
C PHE A 275 0.99 -3.75 -6.99
N ILE A 276 1.73 -4.23 -5.99
CA ILE A 276 1.54 -5.56 -5.42
C ILE A 276 1.44 -5.44 -3.91
N VAL A 277 0.29 -5.81 -3.36
CA VAL A 277 0.02 -5.76 -1.91
C VAL A 277 0.01 -7.18 -1.37
N ASP A 278 0.95 -7.51 -0.49
CA ASP A 278 1.10 -8.86 0.10
C ASP A 278 1.09 -10.01 -0.94
N GLY A 279 1.62 -9.74 -2.14
CA GLY A 279 1.69 -10.69 -3.26
C GLY A 279 0.52 -10.61 -4.24
N VAL A 280 -0.54 -9.88 -3.98
CA VAL A 280 -1.68 -9.72 -4.88
C VAL A 280 -1.53 -8.47 -5.73
N MET A 281 -1.70 -8.62 -7.04
CA MET A 281 -1.65 -7.50 -7.97
C MET A 281 -2.89 -6.60 -7.78
N MET A 282 -2.64 -5.30 -7.59
CA MET A 282 -3.68 -4.29 -7.42
C MET A 282 -3.79 -3.41 -8.67
N PRO A 283 -4.97 -2.88 -8.96
CA PRO A 283 -5.14 -1.92 -10.05
C PRO A 283 -4.39 -0.62 -9.74
N SER A 284 -3.82 -0.01 -10.77
CA SER A 284 -3.12 1.28 -10.64
C SER A 284 -4.07 2.47 -10.51
N THR A 285 -5.24 2.37 -11.11
CA THR A 285 -6.28 3.42 -11.10
C THR A 285 -7.47 2.97 -10.26
N SER A 286 -8.15 3.94 -9.66
CA SER A 286 -9.43 3.70 -8.99
C SER A 286 -10.52 3.34 -9.99
N LEU A 287 -11.61 2.88 -9.44
CA LEU A 287 -12.83 2.65 -10.15
C LEU A 287 -13.64 3.96 -10.16
N GLU A 288 -13.52 4.73 -11.23
CA GLU A 288 -14.31 5.95 -11.39
C GLU A 288 -15.47 5.72 -12.36
N VAL A 289 -16.58 6.39 -12.05
CA VAL A 289 -17.81 6.29 -12.83
C VAL A 289 -17.98 7.57 -13.63
N GLY A 290 -18.20 7.47 -14.93
CA GLY A 290 -18.54 8.56 -15.80
C GLY A 290 -17.37 9.29 -16.44
N ASN A 291 -17.12 8.96 -17.70
CA ASN A 291 -16.30 9.71 -18.66
C ASN A 291 -16.98 9.77 -20.03
N GLY A 292 -18.24 9.47 -20.10
CA GLY A 292 -18.82 9.06 -21.38
C GLY A 292 -19.54 10.16 -22.17
N ASN A 293 -19.91 11.26 -21.56
CA ASN A 293 -20.75 12.22 -22.26
C ASN A 293 -20.23 13.65 -22.17
N GLN A 294 -20.29 14.37 -23.27
CA GLN A 294 -19.89 15.79 -23.35
C GLN A 294 -20.74 16.72 -22.47
N VAL A 295 -21.77 16.18 -21.82
CA VAL A 295 -22.77 16.94 -21.06
C VAL A 295 -22.42 17.04 -19.56
N MET A 296 -21.46 16.24 -19.06
CA MET A 296 -21.17 16.14 -17.64
C MET A 296 -19.69 16.42 -17.31
N PRO A 297 -19.39 16.94 -16.11
CA PRO A 297 -18.02 17.07 -15.64
C PRO A 297 -17.30 15.71 -15.63
N ASN A 298 -16.01 15.73 -15.97
CA ASN A 298 -15.20 14.52 -15.92
C ASN A 298 -15.12 13.95 -14.51
N SER A 299 -14.90 12.64 -14.42
CA SER A 299 -14.60 11.98 -13.17
C SER A 299 -13.21 12.40 -12.65
N ILE A 300 -13.04 12.34 -11.33
CA ILE A 300 -11.77 12.66 -10.67
C ILE A 300 -10.90 11.41 -10.64
N ASN A 301 -9.68 11.51 -11.16
CA ASN A 301 -8.71 10.41 -11.04
C ASN A 301 -8.37 10.15 -9.57
N ARG A 302 -8.51 8.89 -9.13
CA ARG A 302 -8.12 8.43 -7.80
C ARG A 302 -7.20 7.22 -7.89
N SER A 303 -6.46 6.99 -6.81
CA SER A 303 -5.55 5.84 -6.74
C SER A 303 -6.32 4.54 -6.53
N GLY A 304 -5.94 3.47 -7.23
CA GLY A 304 -6.44 2.11 -6.98
C GLY A 304 -6.11 1.56 -5.59
N LEU A 305 -5.27 2.27 -4.82
CA LEU A 305 -4.89 1.95 -3.45
C LEU A 305 -5.67 2.77 -2.40
N ALA A 306 -6.66 3.57 -2.81
CA ALA A 306 -7.42 4.45 -1.90
C ALA A 306 -8.13 3.71 -0.75
N GLY A 307 -8.43 2.42 -0.94
CA GLY A 307 -9.02 1.55 0.09
C GLY A 307 -8.03 1.03 1.15
N LEU A 308 -6.71 1.27 0.99
CA LEU A 308 -5.71 0.87 1.97
C LEU A 308 -5.44 1.99 2.95
N ASN A 309 -5.49 1.66 4.25
CA ASN A 309 -5.06 2.58 5.29
C ASN A 309 -3.52 2.66 5.32
N PRO A 310 -2.92 3.86 5.13
CA PRO A 310 -1.48 4.03 5.20
C PRO A 310 -0.84 3.54 6.52
N ALA A 311 -1.56 3.62 7.64
CA ALA A 311 -1.08 3.17 8.94
C ALA A 311 -0.88 1.64 9.03
N ASP A 312 -1.52 0.85 8.15
CA ASP A 312 -1.40 -0.61 8.10
C ASP A 312 -0.19 -1.10 7.30
N ILE A 313 0.57 -0.20 6.67
CA ILE A 313 1.72 -0.55 5.85
C ILE A 313 2.97 -0.70 6.73
N GLU A 314 3.74 -1.75 6.54
CA GLU A 314 5.03 -2.00 7.19
C GLU A 314 6.18 -1.42 6.37
N SER A 315 6.23 -1.77 5.07
CA SER A 315 7.26 -1.31 4.14
C SER A 315 6.76 -1.21 2.72
N ILE A 316 7.43 -0.38 1.95
CA ILE A 316 7.22 -0.22 0.51
C ILE A 316 8.57 -0.37 -0.17
N GLU A 317 8.69 -1.34 -1.07
CA GLU A 317 9.87 -1.57 -1.89
C GLU A 317 9.59 -1.16 -3.33
N VAL A 318 10.46 -0.31 -3.89
CA VAL A 318 10.38 0.17 -5.27
C VAL A 318 11.45 -0.53 -6.09
N LEU A 319 11.05 -1.44 -7.00
CA LEU A 319 11.92 -2.18 -7.90
C LEU A 319 12.08 -1.40 -9.19
N LYS A 320 13.31 -0.99 -9.50
CA LYS A 320 13.60 -0.01 -10.57
C LYS A 320 14.33 -0.59 -11.78
N ASP A 321 14.78 -1.85 -11.70
CA ASP A 321 15.65 -2.47 -12.69
C ASP A 321 15.16 -3.87 -13.11
N ALA A 322 16.04 -4.68 -13.66
CA ALA A 322 15.74 -6.04 -14.13
C ALA A 322 15.12 -6.97 -13.06
N SER A 323 15.21 -6.63 -11.76
CA SER A 323 14.52 -7.39 -10.71
C SER A 323 13.00 -7.35 -10.84
N ALA A 324 12.47 -6.31 -11.43
CA ALA A 324 11.05 -6.17 -11.71
C ALA A 324 10.52 -7.26 -12.67
N SER A 325 11.40 -7.83 -13.52
CA SER A 325 11.02 -8.82 -14.54
C SER A 325 10.34 -10.07 -13.97
N ILE A 326 10.63 -10.43 -12.72
CA ILE A 326 9.98 -11.58 -12.07
C ILE A 326 8.47 -11.38 -11.87
N TYR A 327 7.99 -10.14 -11.89
CA TYR A 327 6.56 -9.80 -11.80
C TYR A 327 5.87 -9.70 -13.17
N GLY A 328 6.65 -9.78 -14.27
CA GLY A 328 6.17 -9.98 -15.62
C GLY A 328 5.53 -8.77 -16.27
N ILE A 329 4.35 -8.98 -16.82
CA ILE A 329 3.62 -8.00 -17.64
C ILE A 329 3.36 -6.70 -16.87
N GLY A 330 3.72 -5.56 -17.46
CA GLY A 330 3.60 -4.23 -16.86
C GLY A 330 4.77 -3.84 -15.96
N ALA A 331 5.66 -4.76 -15.60
CA ALA A 331 6.87 -4.46 -14.82
C ALA A 331 7.92 -3.63 -15.59
N ALA A 332 7.69 -3.37 -16.88
CA ALA A 332 8.49 -2.44 -17.70
C ALA A 332 8.55 -1.02 -17.12
N ASN A 333 7.50 -0.61 -16.40
CA ASN A 333 7.42 0.67 -15.71
C ASN A 333 7.89 0.61 -14.24
N GLY A 334 8.42 -0.55 -13.81
CA GLY A 334 8.80 -0.82 -12.44
C GLY A 334 7.67 -1.41 -11.61
N VAL A 335 8.00 -1.78 -10.38
CA VAL A 335 7.09 -2.45 -9.43
C VAL A 335 7.17 -1.79 -8.07
N VAL A 336 6.02 -1.53 -7.47
CA VAL A 336 5.89 -1.08 -6.09
C VAL A 336 5.31 -2.22 -5.26
N LEU A 337 6.15 -2.82 -4.40
CA LEU A 337 5.74 -3.86 -3.47
C LEU A 337 5.33 -3.22 -2.15
N ILE A 338 4.17 -3.58 -1.67
CA ILE A 338 3.62 -3.09 -0.42
C ILE A 338 3.47 -4.27 0.52
N THR A 339 4.20 -4.23 1.62
CA THR A 339 4.08 -5.20 2.70
C THR A 339 3.28 -4.57 3.83
N THR A 340 2.23 -5.27 4.28
CA THR A 340 1.39 -4.77 5.36
C THR A 340 1.80 -5.38 6.69
N LYS A 341 1.46 -4.68 7.79
CA LYS A 341 1.74 -5.09 9.16
C LYS A 341 1.13 -6.45 9.48
N LYS A 342 1.87 -7.25 10.23
CA LYS A 342 1.52 -8.62 10.65
C LYS A 342 1.47 -8.73 12.15
N GLY A 343 0.80 -9.76 12.65
CA GLY A 343 0.84 -10.11 14.06
C GLY A 343 2.23 -10.54 14.52
N THR A 344 2.57 -10.22 15.75
CA THR A 344 3.85 -10.50 16.40
C THR A 344 3.71 -11.52 17.53
N GLU A 345 4.81 -12.18 17.91
CA GLU A 345 4.84 -13.08 19.09
C GLU A 345 4.97 -12.27 20.38
N THR A 346 3.94 -11.49 20.69
CA THR A 346 3.91 -10.62 21.87
C THR A 346 2.58 -10.80 22.60
N ARG A 347 2.52 -10.36 23.85
CA ARG A 347 1.23 -10.16 24.54
C ARG A 347 0.37 -9.20 23.73
N PRO A 348 -0.96 -9.31 23.78
CA PRO A 348 -1.85 -8.38 23.09
C PRO A 348 -1.48 -6.92 23.43
N GLN A 349 -1.28 -6.13 22.37
CA GLN A 349 -1.01 -4.70 22.47
C GLN A 349 -2.10 -3.96 21.70
N ILE A 350 -2.68 -2.97 22.35
CA ILE A 350 -3.68 -2.08 21.75
C ILE A 350 -3.02 -0.71 21.59
N THR A 351 -3.04 -0.19 20.36
CA THR A 351 -2.51 1.14 20.04
C THR A 351 -3.62 1.97 19.43
N TYR A 352 -3.78 3.19 19.91
CA TYR A 352 -4.63 4.19 19.31
C TYR A 352 -3.78 5.36 18.82
N GLU A 353 -3.99 5.78 17.59
CA GLU A 353 -3.39 6.97 17.00
C GLU A 353 -4.51 7.90 16.54
N GLY A 354 -4.54 9.12 17.09
CA GLY A 354 -5.43 10.19 16.67
C GLY A 354 -4.63 11.34 16.07
N ASN A 355 -5.09 11.87 14.93
CA ASN A 355 -4.48 13.01 14.28
C ASN A 355 -5.57 13.99 13.83
N TYR A 356 -5.38 15.26 14.17
CA TYR A 356 -6.20 16.35 13.69
C TYR A 356 -5.29 17.40 13.04
N SER A 357 -5.62 17.82 11.82
CA SER A 357 -4.87 18.82 11.07
C SER A 357 -5.80 19.89 10.51
N ILE A 358 -5.38 21.14 10.61
CA ILE A 358 -6.00 22.26 9.94
C ILE A 358 -5.25 22.47 8.63
N VAL A 359 -5.99 22.54 7.53
CA VAL A 359 -5.45 22.78 6.19
C VAL A 359 -5.78 24.21 5.81
N LYS A 360 -4.77 25.05 5.75
CA LYS A 360 -4.92 26.43 5.32
C LYS A 360 -4.85 26.52 3.80
N ASN A 361 -5.75 27.29 3.24
CA ASN A 361 -5.61 27.75 1.87
C ASN A 361 -4.53 28.82 1.81
N TYR A 362 -3.60 28.68 0.86
CA TYR A 362 -2.54 29.64 0.63
C TYR A 362 -2.64 30.13 -0.84
N PRO A 363 -3.35 31.23 -1.09
CA PRO A 363 -3.50 31.74 -2.44
C PRO A 363 -2.13 32.13 -3.00
N TYR A 364 -1.75 31.51 -4.10
CA TYR A 364 -0.50 31.78 -4.82
C TYR A 364 -0.68 32.90 -5.87
N LEU A 365 -1.92 33.10 -6.31
CA LEU A 365 -2.28 34.09 -7.31
C LEU A 365 -3.13 35.18 -6.65
N GLU A 366 -2.77 36.42 -6.86
CA GLU A 366 -3.57 37.57 -6.50
C GLU A 366 -4.32 38.05 -7.76
N PRO A 367 -5.65 37.87 -7.86
CA PRO A 367 -6.43 38.41 -8.97
C PRO A 367 -6.35 39.93 -9.05
N LEU A 368 -6.45 40.48 -10.28
CA LEU A 368 -6.51 41.92 -10.47
C LEU A 368 -7.74 42.51 -9.76
N SER A 369 -7.59 43.64 -9.14
CA SER A 369 -8.73 44.43 -8.67
C SER A 369 -9.66 44.83 -9.83
N GLY A 370 -10.89 45.23 -9.56
CA GLY A 370 -11.84 45.68 -10.58
C GLY A 370 -11.30 46.84 -11.41
N GLU A 371 -10.64 47.80 -10.78
CA GLU A 371 -9.98 48.94 -11.44
C GLU A 371 -8.83 48.45 -12.35
N GLU A 372 -7.92 47.61 -11.82
CA GLU A 372 -6.81 47.10 -12.59
C GLU A 372 -7.28 46.25 -13.76
N TYR A 373 -8.30 45.38 -13.56
CA TYR A 373 -8.89 44.61 -14.65
C TYR A 373 -9.42 45.50 -15.78
N MET A 374 -10.21 46.50 -15.46
CA MET A 374 -10.78 47.42 -16.48
C MET A 374 -9.69 48.17 -17.23
N ASN A 375 -8.63 48.60 -16.55
CA ASN A 375 -7.48 49.27 -17.18
C ASN A 375 -6.75 48.31 -18.13
N VAL A 376 -6.46 47.09 -17.68
CA VAL A 376 -5.81 46.07 -18.51
C VAL A 376 -6.67 45.68 -19.71
N ALA A 377 -7.99 45.53 -19.53
CA ALA A 377 -8.92 45.25 -20.61
C ALA A 377 -8.92 46.38 -21.67
N ASN A 378 -8.90 47.67 -21.25
CA ASN A 378 -8.79 48.79 -22.18
C ASN A 378 -7.47 48.79 -22.96
N ILE A 379 -6.34 48.44 -22.30
CA ILE A 379 -5.04 48.30 -22.95
C ILE A 379 -5.11 47.18 -23.98
N PHE A 380 -5.57 46.01 -23.58
CA PHE A 380 -5.69 44.86 -24.46
C PHE A 380 -6.56 45.11 -25.69
N ASN A 381 -7.72 45.76 -25.49
CA ASN A 381 -8.62 46.10 -26.59
C ASN A 381 -8.01 47.15 -27.51
N LYS A 382 -7.21 48.08 -27.01
CA LYS A 382 -6.48 49.03 -27.83
C LYS A 382 -5.42 48.35 -28.68
N GLU A 383 -4.61 47.45 -28.06
CA GLU A 383 -3.57 46.73 -28.77
C GLU A 383 -4.18 45.82 -29.86
N ASN A 384 -5.29 45.14 -29.55
CA ASN A 384 -6.03 44.33 -30.52
C ASN A 384 -6.61 45.16 -31.68
N TYR A 385 -7.12 46.37 -31.37
CA TYR A 385 -7.58 47.31 -32.41
C TYR A 385 -6.43 47.71 -33.33
N LEU A 386 -5.26 48.07 -32.78
CA LEU A 386 -4.08 48.44 -33.56
C LEU A 386 -3.62 47.26 -34.46
N PHE A 387 -3.57 46.08 -33.89
CA PHE A 387 -3.18 44.83 -34.61
C PHE A 387 -4.13 44.52 -35.76
N THR A 388 -5.42 44.52 -35.47
CA THR A 388 -6.45 44.16 -36.48
C THR A 388 -6.50 45.13 -37.63
N ASN A 389 -6.24 46.41 -37.39
CA ASN A 389 -6.27 47.45 -38.46
C ASN A 389 -4.90 47.67 -39.11
N GLY A 390 -3.85 46.95 -38.74
CA GLY A 390 -2.48 47.07 -39.27
C GLY A 390 -1.86 48.43 -38.96
N MET A 391 -2.10 48.93 -37.78
CA MET A 391 -1.56 50.23 -37.28
C MET A 391 -0.28 49.98 -36.46
N TYR A 392 0.58 51.02 -36.38
CA TYR A 392 1.80 50.99 -35.56
C TYR A 392 1.47 50.66 -34.11
N PRO A 393 2.19 49.73 -33.44
CA PRO A 393 3.44 49.11 -33.90
C PRO A 393 3.26 47.81 -34.71
N TYR A 394 2.07 47.36 -34.99
CA TYR A 394 1.76 46.06 -35.64
C TYR A 394 1.63 46.15 -37.18
N GLY A 395 1.76 47.33 -37.75
CA GLY A 395 1.73 47.62 -39.17
C GLY A 395 2.15 49.04 -39.46
N ASP A 396 2.05 49.43 -40.75
CA ASP A 396 2.54 50.73 -41.25
C ASP A 396 1.51 51.85 -41.18
N LYS A 397 0.26 51.56 -40.80
CA LYS A 397 -0.79 52.59 -40.77
C LYS A 397 -0.66 53.45 -39.50
N PRO A 398 -0.84 54.80 -39.59
CA PRO A 398 -0.93 55.66 -38.42
C PRO A 398 -2.21 55.37 -37.61
N PHE A 399 -2.18 55.66 -36.32
CA PHE A 399 -3.36 55.54 -35.45
C PHE A 399 -4.48 56.52 -35.93
N ASP A 400 -5.66 55.98 -36.16
CA ASP A 400 -6.79 56.72 -36.74
C ASP A 400 -7.69 57.45 -35.72
N ASN A 401 -7.37 57.35 -34.43
CA ASN A 401 -8.13 57.92 -33.28
C ASN A 401 -9.61 57.50 -33.18
N LYS A 402 -10.00 56.38 -33.85
CA LYS A 402 -11.37 55.87 -33.81
C LYS A 402 -11.58 54.85 -32.71
N TRP A 403 -10.50 54.39 -32.09
CA TRP A 403 -10.63 53.48 -30.97
C TRP A 403 -11.37 54.10 -29.79
N VAL A 404 -12.33 53.38 -29.22
CA VAL A 404 -13.09 53.78 -28.05
C VAL A 404 -12.77 52.81 -26.92
N PRO A 405 -12.39 53.28 -25.72
CA PRO A 405 -12.15 52.39 -24.60
C PRO A 405 -13.42 51.62 -24.21
N GLN A 406 -13.28 50.37 -23.86
CA GLN A 406 -14.38 49.53 -23.37
C GLN A 406 -14.96 50.09 -22.08
N PHE A 407 -14.12 50.58 -21.22
CA PHE A 407 -14.48 51.18 -19.92
C PHE A 407 -14.07 52.68 -19.90
N SER A 408 -15.01 53.51 -19.52
CA SER A 408 -14.74 54.95 -19.31
C SER A 408 -13.99 55.21 -18.01
N PRO A 409 -13.30 56.33 -17.87
CA PRO A 409 -12.63 56.70 -16.63
C PRO A 409 -13.58 56.77 -15.41
N GLN A 410 -14.85 57.13 -15.60
CA GLN A 410 -15.86 57.13 -14.54
C GLN A 410 -16.21 55.71 -14.08
N GLN A 411 -16.32 54.76 -15.02
CA GLN A 411 -16.56 53.35 -14.69
C GLN A 411 -15.38 52.77 -13.94
N ILE A 412 -14.16 53.03 -14.39
CA ILE A 412 -12.93 52.56 -13.74
C ILE A 412 -12.84 53.12 -12.31
N ALA A 413 -13.07 54.43 -12.11
CA ALA A 413 -13.05 55.05 -10.79
C ALA A 413 -14.16 54.55 -9.84
N ALA A 414 -15.26 54.04 -10.37
CA ALA A 414 -16.39 53.47 -9.63
C ALA A 414 -16.32 51.94 -9.52
N ALA A 415 -15.24 51.30 -10.02
CA ALA A 415 -15.12 49.82 -10.04
C ALA A 415 -15.12 49.24 -8.62
N GLN A 416 -15.97 48.28 -8.41
CA GLN A 416 -15.93 47.40 -7.24
C GLN A 416 -15.05 46.18 -7.55
N THR A 417 -14.48 45.60 -6.52
CA THR A 417 -13.69 44.38 -6.67
C THR A 417 -14.43 43.21 -6.01
N THR A 418 -14.71 42.19 -6.79
CA THR A 418 -15.21 40.89 -6.31
C THR A 418 -14.04 39.92 -6.28
N ASP A 419 -13.73 39.36 -5.11
CA ASP A 419 -12.83 38.26 -5.00
C ASP A 419 -13.59 36.97 -5.29
N TRP A 420 -13.44 36.48 -6.54
CA TRP A 420 -14.09 35.25 -6.99
C TRP A 420 -13.48 34.00 -6.38
N LEU A 421 -12.19 34.04 -6.00
CA LEU A 421 -11.56 32.92 -5.34
C LEU A 421 -12.11 32.70 -3.92
N ASP A 422 -12.42 33.76 -3.20
CA ASP A 422 -13.03 33.67 -1.86
C ASP A 422 -14.42 33.03 -1.89
N CYS A 423 -15.12 33.10 -3.05
CA CYS A 423 -16.40 32.43 -3.25
C CYS A 423 -16.30 30.91 -3.31
N VAL A 424 -15.15 30.38 -3.67
CA VAL A 424 -14.94 28.94 -3.93
C VAL A 424 -13.94 28.28 -2.99
N LEU A 425 -13.16 29.06 -2.25
CA LEU A 425 -12.12 28.59 -1.35
C LEU A 425 -12.52 28.72 0.11
N LYS A 426 -12.05 27.79 0.93
CA LYS A 426 -12.20 27.77 2.39
C LYS A 426 -11.01 27.12 3.07
N ASP A 427 -10.92 27.21 4.38
CA ASP A 427 -10.01 26.37 5.16
C ASP A 427 -10.55 24.94 5.24
N GLY A 428 -9.66 23.98 5.16
CA GLY A 428 -9.96 22.56 5.28
C GLY A 428 -9.52 21.96 6.61
N SER A 429 -9.85 20.68 6.80
CA SER A 429 -9.43 19.93 7.98
C SER A 429 -9.19 18.46 7.66
N ILE A 430 -8.32 17.81 8.44
CA ILE A 430 -8.13 16.35 8.38
C ILE A 430 -8.31 15.79 9.79
N ASN A 431 -9.16 14.78 9.91
CA ASN A 431 -9.40 14.05 11.13
C ASN A 431 -9.17 12.56 10.87
N ASN A 432 -8.18 11.95 11.55
CA ASN A 432 -7.79 10.57 11.34
C ASN A 432 -7.67 9.84 12.68
N HIS A 433 -8.39 8.73 12.81
CA HIS A 433 -8.37 7.87 13.98
C HIS A 433 -8.04 6.44 13.56
N ASN A 434 -7.05 5.86 14.18
CA ASN A 434 -6.62 4.50 13.92
C ASN A 434 -6.49 3.73 15.23
N ILE A 435 -7.11 2.57 15.32
CA ILE A 435 -6.97 1.64 16.41
C ILE A 435 -6.39 0.33 15.90
N THR A 436 -5.36 -0.18 16.56
CA THR A 436 -4.73 -1.45 16.19
C THR A 436 -4.63 -2.38 17.40
N ILE A 437 -4.82 -3.67 17.14
CA ILE A 437 -4.62 -4.73 18.11
C ILE A 437 -3.67 -5.75 17.51
N THR A 438 -2.51 -5.93 18.09
CA THR A 438 -1.51 -6.90 17.61
C THR A 438 -1.07 -7.80 18.75
N GLY A 439 -0.75 -9.04 18.42
CA GLY A 439 -0.25 -10.00 19.38
C GLY A 439 -0.20 -11.41 18.81
N GLY A 440 0.13 -12.36 19.69
CA GLY A 440 0.10 -13.76 19.32
C GLY A 440 1.11 -14.62 20.05
N SER A 441 1.13 -15.87 19.62
CA SER A 441 2.05 -16.92 20.05
C SER A 441 2.73 -17.55 18.85
N LYS A 442 3.58 -18.54 19.05
CA LYS A 442 4.16 -19.35 17.95
C LYS A 442 3.10 -20.02 17.08
N LEU A 443 1.93 -20.37 17.66
CA LEU A 443 0.84 -21.05 16.94
C LEU A 443 -0.10 -20.11 16.20
N LEU A 444 -0.35 -18.92 16.73
CA LEU A 444 -1.29 -17.95 16.19
C LEU A 444 -0.78 -16.54 16.38
N LYS A 445 -0.68 -15.79 15.29
CA LYS A 445 -0.35 -14.36 15.28
C LYS A 445 -1.50 -13.60 14.62
N TYR A 446 -1.81 -12.43 15.15
CA TYR A 446 -2.89 -11.61 14.64
C TYR A 446 -2.55 -10.13 14.68
N TYR A 447 -3.05 -9.43 13.69
CA TYR A 447 -3.08 -7.99 13.57
C TYR A 447 -4.49 -7.58 13.15
N LEU A 448 -5.10 -6.69 13.89
CA LEU A 448 -6.42 -6.13 13.62
C LEU A 448 -6.28 -4.62 13.62
N SER A 449 -6.86 -3.94 12.65
CA SER A 449 -6.93 -2.47 12.62
C SER A 449 -8.29 -1.98 12.19
N GLY A 450 -8.70 -0.84 12.76
CA GLY A 450 -9.84 -0.06 12.36
C GLY A 450 -9.43 1.38 12.14
N ASN A 451 -9.83 1.96 11.01
CA ASN A 451 -9.52 3.33 10.63
C ASN A 451 -10.78 4.11 10.28
N TYR A 452 -10.86 5.32 10.82
CA TYR A 452 -11.74 6.37 10.40
C TYR A 452 -10.91 7.56 9.94
N TYR A 453 -11.15 8.04 8.72
CA TYR A 453 -10.47 9.18 8.13
C TYR A 453 -11.50 10.11 7.51
N LYS A 454 -11.43 11.40 7.85
CA LYS A 454 -12.24 12.46 7.22
C LYS A 454 -11.33 13.59 6.82
N GLN A 455 -11.42 14.02 5.59
CA GLN A 455 -10.74 15.20 5.06
C GLN A 455 -11.77 16.13 4.43
N GLU A 456 -11.82 17.35 4.87
CA GLU A 456 -12.49 18.47 4.21
C GLU A 456 -11.45 19.24 3.40
N GLY A 457 -11.73 19.43 2.12
CA GLY A 457 -10.81 20.13 1.22
C GLY A 457 -10.88 21.64 1.37
N THR A 458 -9.95 22.32 0.71
CA THR A 458 -9.86 23.78 0.67
C THR A 458 -10.72 24.43 -0.42
N VAL A 459 -11.42 23.62 -1.22
CA VAL A 459 -12.46 24.06 -2.16
C VAL A 459 -13.80 23.68 -1.58
N GLU A 460 -14.80 24.57 -1.71
CA GLU A 460 -16.17 24.27 -1.29
C GLU A 460 -16.68 22.98 -1.96
N ASN A 461 -17.53 22.23 -1.25
CA ASN A 461 -18.03 20.94 -1.71
C ASN A 461 -16.94 19.91 -2.08
N SER A 462 -15.80 19.96 -1.39
CA SER A 462 -14.79 18.92 -1.55
C SER A 462 -14.50 18.20 -0.22
N ALA A 463 -14.73 16.90 -0.16
CA ALA A 463 -14.49 16.10 1.04
C ALA A 463 -14.24 14.63 0.71
N MET A 464 -13.60 13.94 1.63
CA MET A 464 -13.44 12.48 1.62
C MET A 464 -13.67 11.92 3.02
N GLU A 465 -14.43 10.83 3.11
CA GLU A 465 -14.60 10.07 4.35
C GLU A 465 -14.31 8.59 4.07
N ARG A 466 -13.50 7.96 4.92
CA ARG A 466 -13.12 6.55 4.77
C ARG A 466 -13.32 5.79 6.06
N TYR A 467 -13.94 4.62 5.94
CA TYR A 467 -13.99 3.58 6.96
C TYR A 467 -13.23 2.36 6.44
N ALA A 468 -12.26 1.89 7.19
CA ALA A 468 -11.51 0.70 6.82
C ALA A 468 -11.33 -0.23 8.03
N LEU A 469 -11.46 -1.53 7.77
CA LEU A 469 -11.20 -2.60 8.74
C LEU A 469 -10.25 -3.60 8.11
N ARG A 470 -9.16 -3.91 8.82
CA ARG A 470 -8.17 -4.88 8.36
C ARG A 470 -7.90 -5.94 9.39
N THR A 471 -7.72 -7.16 8.92
CA THR A 471 -7.33 -8.32 9.73
C THR A 471 -6.21 -9.08 9.00
N ASN A 472 -5.15 -9.42 9.72
CA ASN A 472 -4.11 -10.34 9.25
C ASN A 472 -3.90 -11.42 10.33
N ILE A 473 -4.26 -12.63 10.01
CA ILE A 473 -4.13 -13.79 10.90
C ILE A 473 -3.20 -14.81 10.25
N SER A 474 -2.25 -15.29 11.00
CA SER A 474 -1.32 -16.34 10.56
C SER A 474 -1.25 -17.43 11.64
N SER A 475 -1.54 -18.66 11.27
CA SER A 475 -1.59 -19.82 12.17
C SER A 475 -0.64 -20.92 11.69
N GLN A 476 0.22 -21.40 12.60
CA GLN A 476 0.98 -22.62 12.40
C GLN A 476 0.09 -23.81 12.78
N LEU A 477 -0.72 -24.28 11.82
CA LEU A 477 -1.74 -25.30 12.05
C LEU A 477 -1.07 -26.66 12.37
N LEU A 478 -0.02 -26.99 11.62
CA LEU A 478 0.83 -28.17 11.83
C LEU A 478 2.29 -27.74 11.75
N PRO A 479 3.25 -28.50 12.28
CA PRO A 479 4.68 -28.14 12.24
C PRO A 479 5.20 -27.81 10.82
N PHE A 480 4.57 -28.38 9.79
CA PHE A 480 4.91 -28.20 8.39
C PHE A 480 3.90 -27.36 7.61
N LEU A 481 2.76 -26.93 8.20
CA LEU A 481 1.69 -26.20 7.53
C LEU A 481 1.36 -24.91 8.25
N LYS A 482 1.61 -23.78 7.57
CA LYS A 482 1.21 -22.46 8.01
C LYS A 482 0.12 -21.92 7.09
N LEU A 483 -0.96 -21.40 7.69
CA LEU A 483 -2.04 -20.73 6.98
C LEU A 483 -2.00 -19.22 7.31
N THR A 484 -2.21 -18.41 6.30
CA THR A 484 -2.32 -16.95 6.45
C THR A 484 -3.61 -16.47 5.79
N ALA A 485 -4.36 -15.62 6.47
CA ALA A 485 -5.54 -14.95 5.95
C ALA A 485 -5.43 -13.45 6.18
N ILE A 486 -5.56 -12.68 5.13
CA ILE A 486 -5.59 -11.21 5.16
C ILE A 486 -6.93 -10.77 4.60
N VAL A 487 -7.64 -9.95 5.34
CA VAL A 487 -8.93 -9.37 4.96
C VAL A 487 -8.85 -7.86 5.16
N ASN A 488 -9.19 -7.09 4.15
CA ASN A 488 -9.39 -5.66 4.25
C ASN A 488 -10.76 -5.33 3.66
N VAL A 489 -11.57 -4.59 4.39
CA VAL A 489 -12.87 -4.09 3.94
C VAL A 489 -12.84 -2.58 4.10
N ASN A 490 -13.29 -1.87 3.08
CA ASN A 490 -13.33 -0.42 3.12
C ASN A 490 -14.58 0.14 2.47
N GLU A 491 -14.95 1.32 2.92
CA GLU A 491 -15.96 2.18 2.31
C GLU A 491 -15.41 3.59 2.29
N ASN A 492 -15.44 4.24 1.12
CA ASN A 492 -15.06 5.63 0.98
C ASN A 492 -16.24 6.40 0.38
N GLU A 493 -16.48 7.57 0.91
CA GLU A 493 -17.45 8.54 0.38
C GLU A 493 -16.70 9.82 0.00
N TYR A 494 -16.93 10.29 -1.21
CA TYR A 494 -16.31 11.49 -1.75
C TYR A 494 -17.41 12.47 -2.11
N THR A 495 -17.23 13.71 -1.69
CA THR A 495 -17.93 14.87 -2.21
C THR A 495 -16.96 15.58 -3.13
N ASN A 496 -17.31 15.73 -4.39
CA ASN A 496 -16.44 16.27 -5.42
C ASN A 496 -16.83 17.72 -5.69
N SER A 497 -15.87 18.63 -5.63
CA SER A 497 -16.07 19.93 -6.25
C SER A 497 -16.04 19.77 -7.77
N THR A 498 -16.67 20.68 -8.49
CA THR A 498 -16.60 20.74 -9.95
C THR A 498 -15.21 21.19 -10.42
N SER A 499 -14.17 20.44 -10.07
CA SER A 499 -12.82 20.66 -10.57
C SER A 499 -12.49 19.49 -11.47
N GLY A 500 -12.75 19.58 -12.71
CA GLY A 500 -12.48 18.54 -13.68
C GLY A 500 -11.27 18.85 -14.53
N GLY A 501 -10.11 18.32 -14.21
CA GLY A 501 -9.01 18.23 -15.15
C GLY A 501 -9.41 17.35 -16.34
N GLY A 502 -9.97 17.91 -17.36
CA GLY A 502 -10.29 17.19 -18.60
C GLY A 502 -10.38 18.17 -19.74
N GLY A 503 -9.43 18.11 -20.65
CA GLY A 503 -9.20 18.79 -21.90
C GLY A 503 -10.38 19.22 -22.78
N GLY A 504 -11.25 20.02 -22.23
CA GLY A 504 -12.27 20.71 -23.00
C GLY A 504 -12.33 22.15 -22.52
N GLY A 505 -11.74 23.06 -23.21
CA GLY A 505 -11.44 24.43 -22.90
C GLY A 505 -12.58 25.38 -22.49
N ASN A 506 -13.57 24.94 -21.74
CA ASN A 506 -14.74 25.77 -21.43
C ASN A 506 -15.01 25.95 -19.92
N GLY A 507 -13.95 26.05 -19.08
CA GLY A 507 -14.07 26.61 -17.74
C GLY A 507 -15.07 25.96 -16.79
N TYR A 508 -15.23 24.63 -16.85
CA TYR A 508 -16.12 23.90 -15.95
C TYR A 508 -15.47 23.54 -14.60
N ASP A 509 -14.38 24.19 -14.25
CA ASP A 509 -13.69 24.10 -12.98
C ASP A 509 -14.00 25.33 -12.14
N ALA A 510 -14.39 25.14 -10.87
CA ALA A 510 -14.75 26.23 -10.00
C ALA A 510 -13.59 27.23 -9.80
N ILE A 511 -12.35 26.73 -9.65
CA ILE A 511 -11.15 27.57 -9.53
C ILE A 511 -10.84 28.27 -10.84
N GLN A 512 -10.88 27.55 -11.96
CA GLN A 512 -10.65 28.12 -13.29
C GLN A 512 -11.69 29.20 -13.61
N SER A 513 -12.97 28.94 -13.32
CA SER A 513 -14.02 29.95 -13.46
C SER A 513 -13.73 31.17 -12.59
N ALA A 514 -13.36 30.99 -11.32
CA ALA A 514 -13.03 32.08 -10.41
C ALA A 514 -11.85 32.93 -10.89
N LEU A 515 -10.84 32.32 -11.49
CA LEU A 515 -9.69 33.03 -12.08
C LEU A 515 -10.02 33.72 -13.41
N THR A 516 -11.04 33.24 -14.14
CA THR A 516 -11.44 33.80 -15.45
C THR A 516 -12.44 34.92 -15.32
N TYR A 517 -13.28 34.89 -14.27
CA TYR A 517 -14.29 35.92 -14.08
C TYR A 517 -13.68 37.31 -13.82
N PRO A 518 -14.17 38.34 -14.49
CA PRO A 518 -13.72 39.70 -14.26
C PRO A 518 -14.04 40.17 -12.84
N SER A 519 -13.04 40.62 -12.13
CA SER A 519 -13.18 41.09 -10.74
C SER A 519 -14.06 42.34 -10.56
N TYR A 520 -14.37 43.09 -11.63
CA TYR A 520 -15.31 44.20 -11.58
C TYR A 520 -16.80 43.80 -11.59
N LEU A 521 -17.10 42.54 -11.90
CA LEU A 521 -18.46 42.03 -11.93
C LEU A 521 -18.93 41.67 -10.51
N PRO A 522 -20.14 42.03 -10.09
CA PRO A 522 -20.71 41.57 -8.83
C PRO A 522 -21.13 40.12 -8.94
N ILE A 523 -21.21 39.40 -7.81
CA ILE A 523 -21.66 37.99 -7.78
C ILE A 523 -23.07 37.87 -8.36
N ARG A 524 -23.94 38.85 -8.08
CA ARG A 524 -25.31 38.92 -8.58
C ARG A 524 -25.58 40.32 -9.18
N ASP A 525 -26.42 40.35 -10.24
CA ASP A 525 -26.90 41.57 -10.88
C ASP A 525 -27.91 42.32 -9.97
N ALA A 526 -28.35 43.48 -10.41
CA ALA A 526 -29.32 44.28 -9.67
C ALA A 526 -30.70 43.63 -9.53
N ALA A 527 -31.03 42.63 -10.34
CA ALA A 527 -32.25 41.83 -10.26
C ALA A 527 -32.07 40.61 -9.32
N GLY A 528 -30.88 40.37 -8.79
CA GLY A 528 -30.56 39.26 -7.92
C GLY A 528 -30.14 37.95 -8.65
N ASN A 529 -30.03 37.98 -9.98
CA ASN A 529 -29.59 36.85 -10.76
C ASN A 529 -28.06 36.68 -10.71
N PRO A 530 -27.51 35.46 -10.79
CA PRO A 530 -26.07 35.26 -10.92
C PRO A 530 -25.52 36.00 -12.14
N THR A 531 -24.45 36.75 -11.96
CA THR A 531 -23.81 37.48 -13.06
C THR A 531 -23.18 36.47 -14.02
N LEU A 532 -23.42 36.67 -15.33
CA LEU A 532 -22.81 35.85 -16.37
C LEU A 532 -21.64 36.59 -17.03
N TYR A 533 -20.61 35.83 -17.35
CA TYR A 533 -19.49 36.32 -18.15
C TYR A 533 -19.20 35.33 -19.29
N SER A 534 -19.47 35.76 -20.53
CA SER A 534 -19.33 34.91 -21.71
C SER A 534 -20.10 33.59 -21.51
N ASN A 535 -19.46 32.46 -21.78
CA ASN A 535 -20.01 31.11 -21.62
C ASN A 535 -19.51 30.42 -20.34
N TYR A 536 -18.91 31.18 -19.42
CA TYR A 536 -18.41 30.60 -18.18
C TYR A 536 -19.51 30.53 -17.11
N PRO A 537 -19.63 29.42 -16.37
CA PRO A 537 -20.52 29.35 -15.22
C PRO A 537 -20.05 30.28 -14.11
N ASN A 538 -20.99 30.89 -13.38
CA ASN A 538 -20.68 31.74 -12.24
C ASN A 538 -20.01 30.90 -11.13
N PRO A 539 -18.80 31.28 -10.66
CA PRO A 539 -18.07 30.49 -9.65
C PRO A 539 -18.86 30.26 -8.36
N ALA A 540 -19.57 31.27 -7.88
CA ALA A 540 -20.38 31.21 -6.65
C ALA A 540 -21.60 30.26 -6.80
N GLU A 541 -22.06 29.99 -8.01
CA GLU A 541 -23.15 29.05 -8.29
C GLU A 541 -22.59 27.63 -8.44
N MET A 542 -21.39 27.47 -8.98
CA MET A 542 -20.79 26.13 -9.17
C MET A 542 -20.61 25.34 -7.87
N VAL A 543 -20.46 26.01 -6.74
CA VAL A 543 -20.39 25.34 -5.43
C VAL A 543 -21.70 24.67 -5.01
N LYS A 544 -22.82 24.90 -5.74
CA LYS A 544 -24.10 24.24 -5.51
C LYS A 544 -24.23 22.89 -6.21
N VAL A 545 -23.34 22.58 -7.15
CA VAL A 545 -23.33 21.29 -7.84
C VAL A 545 -23.12 20.18 -6.83
N SER A 546 -23.99 19.18 -6.85
CA SER A 546 -23.87 18.00 -5.99
C SER A 546 -23.24 16.84 -6.77
N ASP A 547 -22.00 16.50 -6.48
CA ASP A 547 -21.32 15.34 -7.03
C ASP A 547 -20.79 14.44 -5.90
N ARG A 548 -21.35 13.28 -5.77
CA ARG A 548 -21.00 12.30 -4.73
C ARG A 548 -20.64 10.97 -5.34
N THR A 549 -19.46 10.48 -4.96
CA THR A 549 -19.02 9.13 -5.33
C THR A 549 -18.84 8.30 -4.07
N LYS A 550 -19.47 7.14 -4.03
CA LYS A 550 -19.31 6.17 -2.96
C LYS A 550 -18.63 4.93 -3.51
N THR A 551 -17.47 4.58 -2.95
CA THR A 551 -16.77 3.34 -3.27
C THR A 551 -16.80 2.39 -2.10
N SER A 552 -16.98 1.11 -2.36
CA SER A 552 -16.89 0.07 -1.36
C SER A 552 -16.11 -1.11 -1.93
N GLY A 553 -15.29 -1.74 -1.10
CA GLY A 553 -14.48 -2.84 -1.58
C GLY A 553 -14.03 -3.78 -0.48
N TYR A 554 -13.57 -4.94 -0.91
CA TYR A 554 -12.86 -5.87 -0.06
C TYR A 554 -11.65 -6.46 -0.79
N TYR A 555 -10.60 -6.63 -0.03
CA TYR A 555 -9.40 -7.33 -0.41
C TYR A 555 -9.25 -8.56 0.48
N LEU A 556 -9.10 -9.73 -0.13
CA LEU A 556 -8.90 -11.00 0.56
C LEU A 556 -7.62 -11.63 0.02
N ASN A 557 -6.78 -12.15 0.89
CA ASN A 557 -5.61 -12.94 0.52
C ASN A 557 -5.50 -14.14 1.46
N PHE A 558 -5.52 -15.34 0.89
CA PHE A 558 -5.31 -16.60 1.58
C PHE A 558 -4.05 -17.25 1.09
N ALA A 559 -3.18 -17.66 1.98
CA ALA A 559 -1.97 -18.38 1.64
C ALA A 559 -1.79 -19.60 2.55
N ALA A 560 -1.34 -20.70 1.93
CA ALA A 560 -0.92 -21.90 2.60
C ALA A 560 0.56 -22.13 2.29
N ASP A 561 1.40 -22.13 3.32
CA ASP A 561 2.83 -22.44 3.24
C ASP A 561 3.05 -23.85 3.80
N VAL A 562 3.63 -24.75 3.01
CA VAL A 562 3.93 -26.14 3.36
C VAL A 562 5.44 -26.36 3.31
N ASP A 563 6.05 -26.66 4.43
CA ASP A 563 7.45 -27.07 4.51
C ASP A 563 7.56 -28.54 4.17
N ILE A 564 7.90 -28.87 2.92
CA ILE A 564 8.09 -30.24 2.42
C ILE A 564 9.33 -30.85 3.07
N ILE A 565 10.41 -30.07 3.09
CA ILE A 565 11.64 -30.38 3.83
C ILE A 565 11.96 -29.15 4.64
N LYS A 566 11.96 -29.30 5.97
CA LYS A 566 12.18 -28.21 6.89
C LYS A 566 13.43 -27.41 6.54
N ASP A 567 13.31 -26.09 6.50
CA ASP A 567 14.36 -25.10 6.23
C ASP A 567 15.04 -25.24 4.85
N MET A 568 14.53 -26.14 3.96
CA MET A 568 15.14 -26.37 2.66
C MET A 568 14.18 -26.30 1.48
N LEU A 569 13.02 -26.96 1.55
CA LEU A 569 12.07 -27.03 0.43
C LEU A 569 10.66 -26.70 0.94
N SER A 570 10.08 -25.62 0.45
CA SER A 570 8.74 -25.21 0.80
C SER A 570 7.87 -24.96 -0.43
N PHE A 571 6.59 -25.25 -0.31
CA PHE A 571 5.57 -24.96 -1.31
C PHE A 571 4.60 -23.94 -0.73
N ARG A 572 4.28 -22.90 -1.50
CA ARG A 572 3.27 -21.89 -1.17
C ARG A 572 2.18 -21.89 -2.24
N LEU A 573 0.94 -21.95 -1.80
CA LEU A 573 -0.24 -21.66 -2.62
C LEU A 573 -0.90 -20.38 -2.09
N MET A 574 -1.16 -19.43 -2.98
CA MET A 574 -1.81 -18.17 -2.65
C MET A 574 -3.03 -17.94 -3.55
N TYR A 575 -4.11 -17.45 -2.96
CA TYR A 575 -5.29 -16.95 -3.67
C TYR A 575 -5.68 -15.58 -3.13
N GLY A 576 -5.67 -14.59 -4.00
CA GLY A 576 -6.03 -13.21 -3.71
C GLY A 576 -7.21 -12.75 -4.54
N ILE A 577 -8.08 -11.94 -3.95
CA ILE A 577 -9.18 -11.27 -4.64
C ILE A 577 -9.30 -9.84 -4.14
N ASN A 578 -9.39 -8.91 -5.08
CA ASN A 578 -9.77 -7.52 -4.83
C ASN A 578 -11.05 -7.22 -5.59
N LYS A 579 -12.10 -6.87 -4.87
CA LYS A 579 -13.38 -6.46 -5.46
C LYS A 579 -13.71 -5.04 -5.01
N GLU A 580 -14.08 -4.21 -5.96
CA GLU A 580 -14.45 -2.82 -5.75
C GLU A 580 -15.76 -2.51 -6.49
N ASN A 581 -16.60 -1.70 -5.88
CA ASN A 581 -17.79 -1.12 -6.49
C ASN A 581 -17.74 0.39 -6.31
N ALA A 582 -18.12 1.13 -7.35
CA ALA A 582 -18.27 2.58 -7.29
C ALA A 582 -19.68 2.97 -7.73
N ASN A 583 -20.29 3.89 -7.00
CA ASN A 583 -21.55 4.52 -7.32
C ASN A 583 -21.33 6.03 -7.36
N ARG A 584 -21.67 6.69 -8.46
CA ARG A 584 -21.64 8.16 -8.58
C ARG A 584 -23.04 8.69 -8.77
N ASN A 585 -23.36 9.75 -8.06
CA ASN A 585 -24.58 10.53 -8.24
C ASN A 585 -24.17 12.00 -8.35
N LEU A 586 -24.34 12.56 -9.55
CA LEU A 586 -24.05 13.95 -9.85
C LEU A 586 -25.33 14.65 -10.26
N TYR A 587 -25.53 15.86 -9.78
CA TYR A 587 -26.67 16.70 -10.10
C TYR A 587 -26.24 18.16 -10.23
N ILE A 588 -26.63 18.77 -11.34
CA ILE A 588 -26.47 20.18 -11.67
C ILE A 588 -27.86 20.80 -11.71
N PRO A 589 -28.21 21.73 -10.82
CA PRO A 589 -29.48 22.43 -10.82
C PRO A 589 -29.75 23.25 -12.09
N SER A 590 -31.03 23.52 -12.37
CA SER A 590 -31.46 24.25 -13.57
C SER A 590 -31.13 25.75 -13.54
N ASP A 591 -30.84 26.29 -12.34
CA ASP A 591 -30.47 27.71 -12.17
C ASP A 591 -28.97 27.98 -12.43
N ILE A 592 -28.18 26.92 -12.65
CA ILE A 592 -26.76 27.04 -12.99
C ILE A 592 -26.60 27.05 -14.52
N TYR A 593 -25.98 28.12 -15.01
CA TYR A 593 -25.57 28.17 -16.42
C TYR A 593 -24.34 27.26 -16.61
N PHE A 594 -24.55 26.20 -17.40
CA PHE A 594 -23.51 25.20 -17.63
C PHE A 594 -23.61 24.66 -19.06
N MET A 595 -22.50 24.64 -19.80
CA MET A 595 -22.46 24.23 -21.20
C MET A 595 -23.49 24.94 -22.10
N ASP A 596 -23.49 26.27 -22.02
CA ASP A 596 -24.33 27.18 -22.81
C ASP A 596 -25.85 27.01 -22.63
N MET A 597 -26.28 26.47 -21.46
CA MET A 597 -27.71 26.33 -21.20
C MET A 597 -28.05 26.29 -19.70
N TYR A 598 -29.28 26.73 -19.41
CA TYR A 598 -29.93 26.59 -18.12
C TYR A 598 -30.83 25.35 -18.16
N LYS A 599 -30.33 24.20 -17.71
CA LYS A 599 -31.10 22.98 -17.60
C LYS A 599 -30.56 22.13 -16.45
N SER A 600 -31.43 21.56 -15.68
CA SER A 600 -31.01 20.56 -14.71
C SER A 600 -30.47 19.31 -15.43
N ARG A 601 -29.43 18.69 -14.86
CA ARG A 601 -28.80 17.51 -15.42
C ARG A 601 -28.37 16.61 -14.28
N GLY A 602 -28.39 15.32 -14.54
CA GLY A 602 -27.92 14.36 -13.59
C GLY A 602 -27.17 13.20 -14.24
N HIS A 603 -26.34 12.57 -13.43
CA HIS A 603 -25.63 11.35 -13.78
C HIS A 603 -25.77 10.33 -12.65
N LEU A 604 -26.17 9.12 -12.99
CA LEU A 604 -26.12 7.96 -12.12
C LEU A 604 -25.24 6.91 -12.73
N GLY A 605 -24.24 6.48 -12.01
CA GLY A 605 -23.34 5.46 -12.50
C GLY A 605 -23.05 4.39 -11.46
N TYR A 606 -22.93 3.16 -11.93
CA TYR A 606 -22.49 2.00 -11.16
C TYR A 606 -21.42 1.26 -11.92
N VAL A 607 -20.27 1.05 -11.30
CA VAL A 607 -19.18 0.24 -11.87
C VAL A 607 -18.70 -0.76 -10.83
N GLU A 608 -18.46 -1.98 -11.26
CA GLU A 608 -17.87 -3.05 -10.47
C GLU A 608 -16.59 -3.54 -11.15
N ARG A 609 -15.55 -3.81 -10.35
CA ARG A 609 -14.30 -4.44 -10.79
C ARG A 609 -13.89 -5.55 -9.83
N ARG A 610 -13.44 -6.65 -10.38
CA ARG A 610 -12.93 -7.81 -9.62
C ARG A 610 -11.61 -8.30 -10.21
N ASN A 611 -10.56 -8.21 -9.42
CA ASN A 611 -9.25 -8.75 -9.74
C ASN A 611 -8.99 -10.00 -8.92
N GLN A 612 -8.51 -11.06 -9.56
CA GLN A 612 -8.14 -12.31 -8.88
C GLN A 612 -6.71 -12.68 -9.23
N THR A 613 -5.98 -13.15 -8.22
CA THR A 613 -4.61 -13.66 -8.34
C THR A 613 -4.56 -15.04 -7.73
N MET A 614 -4.09 -16.03 -8.47
CA MET A 614 -3.81 -17.38 -7.97
C MET A 614 -2.39 -17.74 -8.33
N GLU A 615 -1.56 -18.07 -7.33
CA GLU A 615 -0.16 -18.39 -7.53
C GLU A 615 0.25 -19.61 -6.72
N GLY A 616 1.06 -20.47 -7.35
CA GLY A 616 1.75 -21.58 -6.70
C GLY A 616 3.27 -21.44 -6.88
N THR A 617 4.03 -21.54 -5.79
CA THR A 617 5.50 -21.43 -5.81
C THR A 617 6.15 -22.54 -5.02
N LEU A 618 7.21 -23.13 -5.57
CA LEU A 618 8.11 -24.08 -4.91
C LEU A 618 9.45 -23.39 -4.69
N THR A 619 9.87 -23.28 -3.44
CA THR A 619 11.09 -22.57 -3.03
C THR A 619 12.08 -23.55 -2.42
N PHE A 620 13.32 -23.54 -2.91
CA PHE A 620 14.46 -24.28 -2.38
C PHE A 620 15.48 -23.31 -1.81
N LYS A 621 15.95 -23.56 -0.57
CA LYS A 621 17.01 -22.78 0.09
C LYS A 621 17.98 -23.74 0.76
N LYS A 622 19.27 -23.59 0.47
CA LYS A 622 20.31 -24.39 1.10
C LYS A 622 21.59 -23.60 1.24
N GLN A 623 22.18 -23.68 2.42
CA GLN A 623 23.54 -23.20 2.67
C GLN A 623 24.48 -24.39 2.82
N PHE A 624 25.57 -24.39 2.07
CA PHE A 624 26.61 -25.42 2.05
C PHE A 624 27.88 -24.87 2.72
N GLY A 625 27.95 -25.01 4.06
CA GLY A 625 28.99 -24.37 4.87
C GLY A 625 29.00 -22.85 4.67
N ASP A 626 30.19 -22.28 4.72
CA ASP A 626 30.42 -20.83 4.44
C ASP A 626 30.74 -20.56 2.97
N LEU A 627 30.77 -21.63 2.16
CA LEU A 627 31.20 -21.56 0.76
C LEU A 627 30.09 -21.09 -0.16
N LEU A 628 28.89 -21.65 -0.01
CA LEU A 628 27.85 -21.54 -1.03
C LEU A 628 26.47 -21.48 -0.38
N ARG A 629 25.68 -20.46 -0.76
CA ARG A 629 24.27 -20.38 -0.48
C ARG A 629 23.49 -20.37 -1.78
N VAL A 630 22.47 -21.22 -1.87
CA VAL A 630 21.59 -21.35 -3.04
C VAL A 630 20.15 -21.08 -2.61
N ASP A 631 19.50 -20.15 -3.31
CA ASP A 631 18.08 -19.85 -3.19
C ASP A 631 17.46 -19.98 -4.58
N ALA A 632 16.47 -20.86 -4.76
CA ALA A 632 15.78 -21.04 -6.03
C ALA A 632 14.26 -21.06 -5.83
N VAL A 633 13.52 -20.52 -6.80
CA VAL A 633 12.06 -20.57 -6.83
C VAL A 633 11.58 -20.90 -8.23
N VAL A 634 10.56 -21.76 -8.30
CA VAL A 634 9.79 -22.03 -9.52
C VAL A 634 8.33 -21.79 -9.21
N GLY A 635 7.61 -21.14 -10.11
CA GLY A 635 6.22 -20.80 -9.85
C GLY A 635 5.38 -20.67 -11.10
N MET A 636 4.07 -20.65 -10.88
CA MET A 636 3.05 -20.36 -11.88
C MET A 636 1.96 -19.47 -11.28
N GLY A 637 1.38 -18.62 -12.12
CA GLY A 637 0.33 -17.70 -11.72
C GLY A 637 -0.76 -17.54 -12.78
N ARG A 638 -1.96 -17.25 -12.31
CA ARG A 638 -3.12 -16.81 -13.10
C ARG A 638 -3.70 -15.55 -12.52
N TYR A 639 -3.93 -14.58 -13.37
CA TYR A 639 -4.46 -13.25 -13.00
C TYR A 639 -5.65 -12.96 -13.90
N THR A 640 -6.77 -12.60 -13.31
CA THR A 640 -7.97 -12.19 -14.04
C THR A 640 -8.44 -10.82 -13.56
N ASN A 641 -8.92 -10.04 -14.48
CA ASN A 641 -9.55 -8.75 -14.23
C ASN A 641 -10.89 -8.73 -14.94
N ASP A 642 -11.98 -8.57 -14.20
CA ASP A 642 -13.33 -8.42 -14.72
C ASP A 642 -13.86 -7.06 -14.29
N SER A 643 -14.45 -6.30 -15.20
CA SER A 643 -15.15 -5.05 -14.90
C SER A 643 -16.43 -4.93 -15.72
N ASN A 644 -17.44 -4.35 -15.11
CA ASN A 644 -18.70 -4.04 -15.76
C ASN A 644 -19.28 -2.77 -15.15
N GLY A 645 -20.07 -2.04 -15.95
CA GLY A 645 -20.69 -0.80 -15.52
C GLY A 645 -21.95 -0.49 -16.28
N LEU A 646 -22.78 0.31 -15.64
CA LEU A 646 -23.97 0.95 -16.19
C LEU A 646 -23.95 2.41 -15.76
N GLU A 647 -24.13 3.29 -16.71
CA GLU A 647 -24.15 4.74 -16.50
C GLU A 647 -25.37 5.32 -17.21
N LEU A 648 -25.97 6.32 -16.61
CA LEU A 648 -27.15 7.00 -17.10
C LEU A 648 -27.00 8.49 -16.88
N ASP A 649 -26.83 9.23 -17.98
CA ASP A 649 -26.98 10.68 -17.99
C ASP A 649 -28.42 11.04 -18.37
N TYR A 650 -28.97 12.11 -17.75
CA TYR A 650 -30.31 12.58 -18.00
C TYR A 650 -30.40 14.09 -17.85
N GLU A 651 -31.38 14.68 -18.50
CA GLU A 651 -31.65 16.13 -18.50
C GLU A 651 -33.09 16.44 -18.08
N GLN A 652 -33.29 17.68 -17.61
CA GLN A 652 -34.61 18.26 -17.30
C GLN A 652 -35.39 17.49 -16.23
N ILE A 653 -34.80 17.33 -15.07
CA ILE A 653 -35.51 16.93 -13.86
C ILE A 653 -35.84 18.18 -13.03
N ASN A 654 -37.01 18.21 -12.41
CA ASN A 654 -37.39 19.32 -11.54
C ASN A 654 -36.46 19.37 -10.30
N ASP A 655 -35.90 20.55 -10.00
CA ASP A 655 -34.92 20.76 -8.91
C ASP A 655 -35.51 20.42 -7.51
N HIS A 656 -36.81 20.36 -7.35
CA HIS A 656 -37.47 19.96 -6.10
C HIS A 656 -37.64 18.43 -5.96
N ILE A 657 -37.26 17.65 -6.99
CA ILE A 657 -37.29 16.20 -6.98
C ILE A 657 -35.87 15.68 -6.67
N ALA A 658 -35.80 14.61 -5.92
CA ALA A 658 -34.49 14.01 -5.63
C ALA A 658 -33.82 13.56 -6.93
N ALA A 659 -32.53 13.87 -7.07
CA ALA A 659 -31.74 13.63 -8.28
C ALA A 659 -31.64 12.14 -8.68
N ASP A 660 -31.92 11.20 -7.77
CA ASP A 660 -31.96 9.77 -8.05
C ASP A 660 -33.32 9.27 -8.57
N LYS A 661 -34.31 10.18 -8.72
CA LYS A 661 -35.63 9.90 -9.27
C LYS A 661 -35.68 10.13 -10.78
N VAL A 662 -34.83 9.39 -11.52
CA VAL A 662 -34.63 9.57 -12.95
C VAL A 662 -35.90 9.40 -13.78
N GLU A 663 -36.87 8.66 -13.29
CA GLU A 663 -38.17 8.49 -13.93
C GLU A 663 -38.98 9.80 -14.01
N ALA A 664 -38.59 10.82 -13.25
CA ALA A 664 -39.21 12.13 -13.27
C ALA A 664 -38.51 13.11 -14.21
N ALA A 665 -37.48 12.71 -14.93
CA ALA A 665 -36.83 13.52 -15.92
C ALA A 665 -37.63 13.59 -17.22
N GLU A 666 -37.81 14.81 -17.74
CA GLU A 666 -38.61 15.07 -18.96
C GLU A 666 -37.72 15.18 -20.21
N GLY A 667 -36.41 15.27 -20.06
CA GLY A 667 -35.44 15.45 -21.13
C GLY A 667 -34.91 14.15 -21.74
N THR A 668 -33.70 14.24 -22.30
CA THR A 668 -33.08 13.11 -23.00
C THR A 668 -32.32 12.25 -21.99
N PHE A 669 -32.36 10.92 -22.21
CA PHE A 669 -31.63 9.90 -21.45
C PHE A 669 -30.50 9.34 -22.31
N TYR A 670 -29.31 9.21 -21.72
CA TYR A 670 -28.12 8.67 -22.38
C TYR A 670 -27.58 7.47 -21.59
N PRO A 671 -28.21 6.29 -21.73
CA PRO A 671 -27.72 5.09 -21.04
C PRO A 671 -26.47 4.55 -21.75
N THR A 672 -25.45 4.20 -20.97
CA THR A 672 -24.27 3.49 -21.46
C THR A 672 -23.98 2.29 -20.57
N SER A 673 -23.44 1.24 -21.15
CA SER A 673 -23.01 0.06 -20.39
C SER A 673 -21.76 -0.53 -21.02
N PHE A 674 -20.91 -1.11 -20.18
CA PHE A 674 -19.72 -1.80 -20.66
C PHE A 674 -19.44 -3.06 -19.85
N ARG A 675 -18.71 -3.96 -20.47
CA ARG A 675 -18.12 -5.13 -19.81
C ARG A 675 -16.74 -5.38 -20.41
N ALA A 676 -15.74 -5.56 -19.56
CA ALA A 676 -14.38 -5.90 -19.96
C ALA A 676 -13.85 -7.01 -19.07
N ALA A 677 -13.09 -7.93 -19.67
CA ALA A 677 -12.42 -8.99 -18.96
C ALA A 677 -11.08 -9.27 -19.63
N ASP A 678 -10.03 -9.52 -18.83
CA ASP A 678 -8.74 -9.98 -19.31
C ASP A 678 -8.16 -11.06 -18.41
N GLU A 679 -7.42 -11.98 -19.02
CA GLU A 679 -6.72 -13.05 -18.32
C GLU A 679 -5.24 -13.07 -18.72
N ARG A 680 -4.40 -13.21 -17.69
CA ARG A 680 -2.96 -13.40 -17.84
C ARG A 680 -2.53 -14.67 -17.14
N ARG A 681 -1.56 -15.38 -17.73
CA ARG A 681 -0.96 -16.58 -17.16
C ARG A 681 0.55 -16.48 -17.19
N SER A 682 1.20 -16.95 -16.15
CA SER A 682 2.64 -16.88 -16.04
C SER A 682 3.26 -18.18 -15.54
N GLN A 683 4.49 -18.41 -15.96
CA GLN A 683 5.41 -19.45 -15.46
C GLN A 683 6.76 -18.78 -15.25
N PHE A 684 7.40 -19.02 -14.12
CA PHE A 684 8.68 -18.37 -13.84
C PHE A 684 9.59 -19.26 -13.02
N ALA A 685 10.88 -19.04 -13.20
CA ALA A 685 11.94 -19.65 -12.40
C ALA A 685 13.01 -18.60 -12.10
N ARG A 686 13.52 -18.60 -10.87
CA ARG A 686 14.64 -17.80 -10.42
C ARG A 686 15.59 -18.65 -9.60
N ALA A 687 16.88 -18.44 -9.81
CA ALA A 687 17.92 -18.99 -8.95
C ALA A 687 18.90 -17.89 -8.55
N SER A 688 19.33 -17.89 -7.32
CA SER A 688 20.35 -17.01 -6.77
C SER A 688 21.40 -17.82 -6.04
N VAL A 689 22.66 -17.52 -6.31
CA VAL A 689 23.83 -18.19 -5.74
C VAL A 689 24.72 -17.13 -5.11
N ASP A 690 25.03 -17.28 -3.82
CA ASP A 690 26.04 -16.47 -3.11
C ASP A 690 27.24 -17.37 -2.85
N LEU A 691 28.37 -17.01 -3.42
CA LEU A 691 29.63 -17.75 -3.35
C LEU A 691 30.61 -16.98 -2.45
N LEU A 692 31.09 -17.65 -1.38
CA LEU A 692 32.10 -17.16 -0.43
C LEU A 692 31.69 -15.87 0.31
N ASP A 693 30.38 -15.53 0.34
CA ASP A 693 29.87 -14.22 0.78
C ASP A 693 30.54 -13.03 0.05
N ARG A 694 30.99 -13.24 -1.20
CA ARG A 694 31.67 -12.22 -2.06
C ARG A 694 30.95 -12.01 -3.37
N TYR A 695 30.56 -13.08 -4.05
CA TYR A 695 29.98 -13.03 -5.38
C TYR A 695 28.53 -13.54 -5.35
N VAL A 696 27.61 -12.68 -5.72
CA VAL A 696 26.19 -13.05 -5.82
C VAL A 696 25.77 -13.00 -7.27
N VAL A 697 25.19 -14.09 -7.77
CA VAL A 697 24.63 -14.22 -9.12
C VAL A 697 23.17 -14.60 -8.99
N ALA A 698 22.28 -13.87 -9.66
CA ALA A 698 20.89 -14.27 -9.76
C ALA A 698 20.44 -14.26 -11.23
N ALA A 699 19.70 -15.30 -11.61
CA ALA A 699 19.12 -15.43 -12.95
C ALA A 699 17.62 -15.70 -12.81
N THR A 700 16.82 -15.10 -13.68
CA THR A 700 15.38 -15.30 -13.76
C THR A 700 14.98 -15.54 -15.20
N ILE A 701 14.05 -16.45 -15.41
CA ILE A 701 13.33 -16.59 -16.66
C ILE A 701 11.83 -16.60 -16.36
N ARG A 702 11.07 -15.83 -17.13
CA ARG A 702 9.63 -15.77 -17.02
C ARG A 702 8.99 -15.91 -18.40
N ARG A 703 7.92 -16.71 -18.47
CA ARG A 703 7.05 -16.84 -19.63
C ARG A 703 5.68 -16.30 -19.24
N ASP A 704 5.25 -15.23 -19.89
CA ASP A 704 3.94 -14.63 -19.70
C ASP A 704 3.06 -14.81 -20.93
N GLY A 705 1.76 -14.96 -20.69
CA GLY A 705 0.73 -15.02 -21.70
C GLY A 705 -0.42 -14.10 -21.35
N THR A 706 -1.04 -13.51 -22.38
CA THR A 706 -2.23 -12.67 -22.30
C THR A 706 -3.25 -13.10 -23.35
N ASP A 707 -4.52 -12.95 -23.06
CA ASP A 707 -5.60 -13.22 -24.01
C ASP A 707 -5.82 -12.08 -25.03
N LYS A 708 -5.19 -10.91 -24.81
CA LYS A 708 -5.31 -9.75 -25.69
C LYS A 708 -4.73 -9.99 -27.09
N PHE A 709 -3.66 -10.78 -27.22
CA PHE A 709 -3.01 -11.05 -28.49
C PHE A 709 -3.54 -12.31 -29.18
N PHE A 710 -3.41 -12.36 -30.49
CA PHE A 710 -3.83 -13.48 -31.32
C PHE A 710 -3.05 -14.77 -31.04
N PRO A 711 -3.61 -15.97 -31.36
CA PRO A 711 -2.89 -17.22 -31.29
C PRO A 711 -1.52 -17.14 -31.97
N GLY A 712 -0.48 -17.69 -31.33
CA GLY A 712 0.92 -17.58 -31.80
C GLY A 712 1.68 -16.36 -31.29
N LYS A 713 0.99 -15.29 -30.84
CA LYS A 713 1.58 -14.08 -30.24
C LYS A 713 1.29 -13.93 -28.74
N LYS A 714 0.41 -14.78 -28.21
CA LYS A 714 -0.06 -14.71 -26.80
C LYS A 714 1.06 -14.81 -25.77
N TYR A 715 2.14 -15.53 -26.03
CA TYR A 715 3.19 -15.80 -25.06
C TYR A 715 4.52 -15.15 -25.43
N ALA A 716 5.21 -14.60 -24.43
CA ALA A 716 6.58 -14.10 -24.56
C ALA A 716 7.47 -14.55 -23.40
N TYR A 717 8.80 -14.54 -23.63
CA TYR A 717 9.80 -14.89 -22.63
C TYR A 717 10.61 -13.67 -22.23
N PHE A 718 10.86 -13.56 -20.92
CA PHE A 718 11.54 -12.41 -20.31
C PHE A 718 12.68 -12.92 -19.42
N PRO A 719 13.88 -13.09 -19.96
CA PRO A 719 15.06 -13.46 -19.19
C PRO A 719 15.67 -12.25 -18.46
N SER A 720 16.27 -12.48 -17.29
CA SER A 720 17.09 -11.50 -16.60
C SER A 720 18.26 -12.16 -15.85
N VAL A 721 19.34 -11.41 -15.70
CA VAL A 721 20.52 -11.79 -14.93
C VAL A 721 21.03 -10.60 -14.13
N SER A 722 21.48 -10.84 -12.91
CA SER A 722 22.12 -9.81 -12.08
C SER A 722 23.30 -10.38 -11.31
N LEU A 723 24.28 -9.54 -11.10
CA LEU A 723 25.56 -9.86 -10.46
C LEU A 723 25.84 -8.83 -9.37
N ALA A 724 26.41 -9.27 -8.25
CA ALA A 724 26.96 -8.36 -7.26
C ALA A 724 28.30 -8.90 -6.75
N TRP A 725 29.25 -7.98 -6.60
CA TRP A 725 30.55 -8.22 -6.02
C TRP A 725 30.71 -7.41 -4.72
N LYS A 726 30.75 -8.11 -3.58
CA LYS A 726 30.96 -7.52 -2.25
C LYS A 726 32.44 -7.25 -2.05
N LEU A 727 32.91 -6.13 -2.58
CA LEU A 727 34.31 -5.78 -2.60
C LEU A 727 34.92 -5.69 -1.20
N SER A 728 34.15 -5.15 -0.23
CA SER A 728 34.57 -5.05 1.17
C SER A 728 34.93 -6.42 1.82
N ASN A 729 34.41 -7.52 1.30
CA ASN A 729 34.69 -8.86 1.82
C ASN A 729 35.95 -9.49 1.25
N GLU A 730 36.63 -8.81 0.28
CA GLU A 730 37.87 -9.29 -0.28
C GLU A 730 39.05 -9.11 0.69
N PRO A 731 40.01 -10.05 0.69
CA PRO A 731 41.15 -9.99 1.60
C PRO A 731 41.94 -8.70 1.52
N PHE A 732 42.09 -8.11 0.33
CA PHE A 732 42.87 -6.86 0.10
C PHE A 732 42.14 -5.61 0.64
N MET A 733 40.82 -5.68 0.90
CA MET A 733 40.04 -4.57 1.46
C MET A 733 40.03 -4.55 2.99
N LYS A 734 40.36 -5.66 3.66
CA LYS A 734 40.27 -5.80 5.13
C LYS A 734 41.14 -4.78 5.90
N ASN A 735 42.18 -4.25 5.29
CA ASN A 735 43.06 -3.26 5.88
C ASN A 735 42.52 -1.82 5.79
N ILE A 736 41.43 -1.60 5.08
CA ILE A 736 40.83 -0.28 4.87
C ILE A 736 39.67 -0.10 5.87
N SER A 737 40.01 0.36 7.09
CA SER A 737 39.09 0.39 8.23
C SER A 737 37.98 1.44 8.19
N TRP A 738 38.04 2.39 7.25
CA TRP A 738 37.01 3.42 7.09
C TRP A 738 35.89 3.04 6.11
N ILE A 739 36.07 1.94 5.36
CA ILE A 739 35.06 1.38 4.46
C ILE A 739 34.42 0.18 5.18
N ASP A 740 33.14 0.30 5.55
CA ASP A 740 32.39 -0.76 6.20
C ASP A 740 31.77 -1.68 5.16
N GLN A 741 31.22 -1.11 4.08
CA GLN A 741 30.70 -1.85 2.96
C GLN A 741 31.03 -1.15 1.62
N LEU A 742 31.42 -1.95 0.65
CA LEU A 742 31.52 -1.54 -0.75
C LEU A 742 31.09 -2.72 -1.63
N LYS A 743 30.02 -2.50 -2.41
CA LYS A 743 29.43 -3.50 -3.29
C LYS A 743 29.17 -2.90 -4.66
N ILE A 744 29.67 -3.55 -5.70
CA ILE A 744 29.36 -3.23 -7.10
C ILE A 744 28.34 -4.22 -7.60
N ARG A 745 27.32 -3.76 -8.30
CA ARG A 745 26.27 -4.60 -8.86
C ARG A 745 25.94 -4.19 -10.30
N GLY A 746 25.46 -5.19 -11.07
CA GLY A 746 25.01 -4.97 -12.43
C GLY A 746 23.85 -5.87 -12.75
N SER A 747 22.89 -5.38 -13.52
CA SER A 747 21.75 -6.18 -13.97
C SER A 747 21.43 -5.92 -15.44
N TYR A 748 20.96 -6.99 -16.10
CA TYR A 748 20.45 -6.99 -17.46
C TYR A 748 19.18 -7.84 -17.49
N GLY A 749 18.11 -7.34 -18.10
CA GLY A 749 16.90 -8.13 -18.23
C GLY A 749 15.89 -7.52 -19.18
N GLN A 750 14.90 -8.32 -19.52
CA GLN A 750 13.80 -7.93 -20.38
C GLN A 750 12.48 -8.04 -19.64
N THR A 751 11.56 -7.13 -19.96
CA THR A 751 10.16 -7.12 -19.52
C THR A 751 9.25 -6.84 -20.70
N GLY A 752 7.98 -7.22 -20.57
CA GLY A 752 6.97 -7.00 -21.60
C GLY A 752 5.85 -6.10 -21.13
N ASN A 753 5.20 -5.47 -22.10
CA ASN A 753 3.98 -4.70 -21.91
C ASN A 753 2.93 -5.15 -22.93
N ASP A 754 1.68 -5.33 -22.47
CA ASP A 754 0.51 -5.68 -23.28
C ASP A 754 -0.58 -4.60 -23.24
N ASN A 755 -0.23 -3.40 -22.76
CA ASN A 755 -1.19 -2.32 -22.56
C ASN A 755 -1.50 -1.62 -23.88
N LEU A 756 -2.53 -2.09 -24.54
CA LEU A 756 -3.14 -1.45 -25.69
C LEU A 756 -4.59 -1.11 -25.32
N GLY A 757 -4.98 0.14 -25.52
CA GLY A 757 -6.28 0.67 -25.10
C GLY A 757 -7.51 0.14 -25.86
N SER A 758 -7.30 -0.69 -26.91
CA SER A 758 -8.38 -1.26 -27.72
C SER A 758 -8.24 -2.77 -27.90
N SER A 759 -9.36 -3.42 -28.31
CA SER A 759 -9.35 -4.81 -28.72
C SER A 759 -8.56 -4.99 -30.03
N LEU A 760 -7.78 -6.06 -30.10
CA LEU A 760 -7.12 -6.48 -31.35
C LEU A 760 -8.02 -7.40 -32.19
N TYR A 761 -9.08 -7.92 -31.61
CA TYR A 761 -10.10 -8.72 -32.31
C TYR A 761 -11.15 -7.83 -32.93
N GLY A 762 -11.67 -8.24 -34.06
CA GLY A 762 -12.70 -7.52 -34.75
C GLY A 762 -13.92 -7.24 -33.88
N THR A 763 -14.36 -6.00 -33.88
CA THR A 763 -15.50 -5.54 -33.08
C THR A 763 -16.64 -5.06 -33.96
N PHE A 764 -17.84 -5.26 -33.46
CA PHE A 764 -19.06 -4.78 -34.13
C PHE A 764 -19.75 -3.76 -33.23
N SER A 765 -20.21 -2.67 -33.80
CA SER A 765 -21.08 -1.69 -33.16
C SER A 765 -22.44 -1.65 -33.77
N LEU A 766 -23.44 -1.24 -33.01
CA LEU A 766 -24.76 -0.95 -33.55
C LEU A 766 -24.68 0.32 -34.40
N ALA A 767 -25.27 0.28 -35.61
CA ALA A 767 -25.35 1.48 -36.40
C ALA A 767 -26.23 2.52 -35.72
N ALA A 768 -25.84 3.79 -35.82
CA ALA A 768 -26.64 4.91 -35.31
C ALA A 768 -27.94 5.13 -36.12
N GLN A 769 -28.02 4.55 -37.31
CA GLN A 769 -29.18 4.68 -38.20
C GLN A 769 -29.89 3.33 -38.33
N TYR A 770 -31.23 3.41 -38.26
CA TYR A 770 -32.10 2.27 -38.50
C TYR A 770 -32.30 2.06 -40.00
N ILE A 771 -32.17 0.82 -40.44
CA ILE A 771 -32.61 0.47 -41.82
C ILE A 771 -34.09 0.12 -41.73
N LYS A 772 -34.91 0.96 -42.37
CA LYS A 772 -36.35 0.71 -42.55
C LYS A 772 -36.57 0.02 -43.89
N PHE A 773 -37.06 -1.20 -43.92
CA PHE A 773 -37.57 -1.83 -45.12
C PHE A 773 -38.99 -1.32 -45.44
N SER A 774 -39.33 -1.22 -46.70
CA SER A 774 -40.59 -0.63 -47.21
C SER A 774 -41.81 -1.22 -46.52
N ASN A 775 -42.76 -0.37 -46.11
CA ASN A 775 -44.00 -0.60 -45.35
C ASN A 775 -43.95 -0.37 -43.84
N ASN A 776 -42.93 0.31 -43.29
CA ASN A 776 -42.91 0.70 -41.88
C ASN A 776 -43.01 -0.44 -40.82
N SER A 777 -42.93 -1.70 -41.21
CA SER A 777 -43.30 -2.82 -40.33
C SER A 777 -42.10 -3.51 -39.68
N VAL A 778 -40.89 -3.29 -40.15
CA VAL A 778 -39.70 -3.91 -39.54
C VAL A 778 -38.53 -2.91 -39.51
N THR A 779 -38.05 -2.58 -38.33
CA THR A 779 -36.85 -1.76 -38.11
C THR A 779 -35.71 -2.67 -37.71
N TYR A 780 -34.66 -2.72 -38.51
CA TYR A 780 -33.44 -3.42 -38.15
C TYR A 780 -32.38 -2.42 -37.69
N VAL A 781 -31.71 -2.73 -36.62
CA VAL A 781 -30.49 -2.05 -36.19
C VAL A 781 -29.32 -2.89 -36.71
N PRO A 782 -28.64 -2.47 -37.80
CA PRO A 782 -27.54 -3.27 -38.32
C PRO A 782 -26.33 -3.21 -37.42
N TYR A 783 -25.61 -4.34 -37.32
CA TYR A 783 -24.27 -4.38 -36.75
C TYR A 783 -23.27 -4.00 -37.85
N LEU A 784 -22.49 -2.97 -37.58
CA LEU A 784 -21.38 -2.56 -38.42
C LEU A 784 -20.07 -3.04 -37.84
N LEU A 785 -19.17 -3.56 -38.65
CA LEU A 785 -17.82 -3.85 -38.26
C LEU A 785 -17.15 -2.53 -37.87
N SER A 786 -16.80 -2.36 -36.61
CA SER A 786 -16.17 -1.14 -36.09
C SER A 786 -14.65 -1.21 -36.07
N GLY A 787 -14.07 -2.41 -36.22
CA GLY A 787 -12.66 -2.64 -36.35
C GLY A 787 -12.35 -4.04 -36.85
N PRO A 788 -11.36 -4.22 -37.75
CA PRO A 788 -10.91 -5.52 -38.21
C PRO A 788 -10.04 -6.22 -37.16
N ASP A 789 -9.68 -7.47 -37.43
CA ASP A 789 -8.67 -8.20 -36.69
C ASP A 789 -7.26 -7.64 -36.95
N TYR A 790 -6.44 -7.56 -35.90
CA TYR A 790 -5.04 -7.13 -35.98
C TYR A 790 -4.07 -8.23 -35.48
N PRO A 791 -3.92 -9.35 -36.26
CA PRO A 791 -3.19 -10.54 -35.81
C PRO A 791 -1.68 -10.37 -35.69
N ASN A 792 -1.12 -9.31 -36.25
CA ASN A 792 0.33 -9.06 -36.29
C ASN A 792 0.85 -8.31 -35.07
N VAL A 793 -0.04 -7.69 -34.30
CA VAL A 793 0.35 -6.96 -33.08
C VAL A 793 0.86 -7.94 -32.02
N THR A 794 1.96 -7.56 -31.38
CA THR A 794 2.65 -8.39 -30.40
C THR A 794 3.18 -7.53 -29.24
N TRP A 795 3.92 -8.15 -28.35
CA TRP A 795 4.48 -7.55 -27.14
C TRP A 795 5.40 -6.36 -27.42
N GLU A 796 5.19 -5.26 -26.71
CA GLU A 796 6.19 -4.24 -26.49
C GLU A 796 7.26 -4.83 -25.55
N LYS A 797 8.54 -4.53 -25.79
CA LYS A 797 9.66 -5.05 -25.03
C LYS A 797 10.52 -3.91 -24.47
N THR A 798 10.81 -3.97 -23.20
CA THR A 798 11.78 -3.11 -22.54
C THR A 798 13.00 -3.92 -22.13
N THR A 799 14.17 -3.58 -22.65
CA THR A 799 15.46 -4.13 -22.23
C THR A 799 16.12 -3.18 -21.24
N MET A 800 16.28 -3.64 -20.01
CA MET A 800 16.82 -2.87 -18.89
C MET A 800 18.27 -3.22 -18.63
N LYS A 801 19.11 -2.21 -18.44
CA LYS A 801 20.53 -2.32 -18.08
C LYS A 801 20.79 -1.39 -16.90
N ASN A 802 21.37 -1.89 -15.83
CA ASN A 802 21.69 -1.10 -14.65
C ASN A 802 23.07 -1.48 -14.11
N ILE A 803 23.83 -0.47 -13.70
CA ILE A 803 25.08 -0.62 -12.94
C ILE A 803 24.95 0.24 -11.70
N GLY A 804 25.32 -0.30 -10.53
CA GLY A 804 25.20 0.42 -9.28
C GLY A 804 26.33 0.11 -8.31
N VAL A 805 26.50 1.02 -7.38
CA VAL A 805 27.46 0.91 -6.26
C VAL A 805 26.68 1.17 -4.97
N ASP A 806 26.79 0.24 -4.01
CA ASP A 806 26.31 0.45 -2.66
C ASP A 806 27.52 0.60 -1.74
N PHE A 807 27.50 1.59 -0.86
CA PHE A 807 28.59 1.89 0.05
C PHE A 807 28.11 2.20 1.46
N SER A 808 28.97 1.89 2.42
CA SER A 808 28.90 2.37 3.81
C SER A 808 30.30 2.67 4.30
N VAL A 809 30.46 3.80 4.95
CA VAL A 809 31.77 4.30 5.43
C VAL A 809 31.67 4.91 6.82
N LEU A 810 32.82 5.05 7.47
CA LEU A 810 32.99 5.71 8.78
C LEU A 810 32.14 5.06 9.89
N LYS A 811 32.18 3.73 9.99
CA LYS A 811 31.39 2.91 10.93
C LYS A 811 29.90 3.11 10.74
N ASP A 812 29.45 2.94 9.50
CA ASP A 812 28.06 3.10 9.04
C ASP A 812 27.46 4.50 9.32
N ARG A 813 28.30 5.54 9.47
CA ARG A 813 27.82 6.91 9.63
C ARG A 813 27.32 7.53 8.31
N ILE A 814 27.90 7.13 7.18
CA ILE A 814 27.47 7.58 5.85
C ILE A 814 27.30 6.35 4.99
N TRP A 815 26.10 6.16 4.46
CA TRP A 815 25.79 5.04 3.58
C TRP A 815 24.87 5.46 2.45
N GLY A 816 24.91 4.73 1.36
CA GLY A 816 24.06 5.06 0.23
C GLY A 816 24.23 4.14 -0.96
N SER A 817 23.60 4.56 -2.06
CA SER A 817 23.71 3.90 -3.35
C SER A 817 23.75 4.91 -4.48
N PHE A 818 24.43 4.53 -5.55
CA PHE A 818 24.45 5.24 -6.81
C PHE A 818 24.18 4.24 -7.94
N ASP A 819 23.25 4.55 -8.81
CA ASP A 819 22.82 3.73 -9.94
C ASP A 819 22.85 4.50 -11.24
N MET A 820 23.35 3.88 -12.30
CA MET A 820 23.21 4.34 -13.68
C MET A 820 22.38 3.33 -14.46
N PHE A 821 21.43 3.79 -15.23
CA PHE A 821 20.53 2.91 -15.97
C PHE A 821 20.34 3.33 -17.42
N ARG A 822 20.01 2.34 -18.24
CA ARG A 822 19.53 2.50 -19.62
C ARG A 822 18.45 1.47 -19.93
N ASN A 823 17.31 1.94 -20.38
CA ASN A 823 16.15 1.14 -20.79
C ASN A 823 15.86 1.39 -22.26
N ASP A 824 16.02 0.36 -23.08
CA ASP A 824 15.71 0.39 -24.51
C ASP A 824 14.30 -0.20 -24.70
N VAL A 825 13.34 0.62 -25.12
CA VAL A 825 11.94 0.24 -25.37
C VAL A 825 11.75 0.07 -26.86
N THR A 826 11.35 -1.13 -27.27
CA THR A 826 11.23 -1.53 -28.68
C THR A 826 9.85 -2.15 -28.94
N ASN A 827 9.44 -2.17 -30.20
CA ASN A 827 8.11 -2.65 -30.59
C ASN A 827 6.99 -1.93 -29.83
N LEU A 828 7.06 -0.61 -29.75
CA LEU A 828 6.08 0.17 -29.01
C LEU A 828 4.67 -0.18 -29.47
N LEU A 829 3.76 -0.36 -28.51
CA LEU A 829 2.33 -0.48 -28.76
C LEU A 829 1.74 0.92 -28.96
N GLY A 830 1.17 1.17 -30.10
CA GLY A 830 0.58 2.47 -30.44
C GLY A 830 -0.44 2.38 -31.55
N TYR A 831 -0.89 3.53 -32.01
CA TYR A 831 -1.86 3.66 -33.07
C TYR A 831 -1.30 4.51 -34.20
N ASP A 832 -1.48 4.07 -35.43
CA ASP A 832 -1.22 4.87 -36.60
C ASP A 832 -2.53 5.42 -37.16
N SER A 833 -2.47 6.59 -37.78
CA SER A 833 -3.62 7.19 -38.49
C SER A 833 -3.95 6.36 -39.73
N SER A 834 -5.19 5.96 -39.86
CA SER A 834 -5.61 5.25 -41.07
C SER A 834 -6.14 6.23 -42.12
N SER A 835 -6.19 5.75 -43.35
CA SER A 835 -6.79 6.53 -44.43
C SER A 835 -8.24 6.93 -44.11
N PRO A 836 -8.69 8.15 -44.45
CA PRO A 836 -10.10 8.55 -44.29
C PRO A 836 -11.09 7.62 -44.98
N LEU A 837 -10.61 6.81 -45.90
CA LEU A 837 -11.42 5.79 -46.62
C LEU A 837 -11.47 4.45 -45.88
N SER A 838 -10.73 4.30 -44.81
CA SER A 838 -10.76 3.07 -44.03
C SER A 838 -11.91 3.05 -43.04
N MET A 839 -12.28 1.85 -42.57
CA MET A 839 -13.38 1.67 -41.58
C MET A 839 -13.01 2.19 -40.17
N THR A 840 -11.76 2.43 -39.93
CA THR A 840 -11.24 2.87 -38.62
C THR A 840 -10.37 4.11 -38.78
N SER A 841 -10.47 5.06 -37.89
CA SER A 841 -9.63 6.25 -37.85
C SER A 841 -8.19 5.98 -37.41
N SER A 842 -7.94 4.83 -36.79
CA SER A 842 -6.61 4.44 -36.28
C SER A 842 -6.42 2.92 -36.30
N VAL A 843 -5.19 2.47 -36.51
CA VAL A 843 -4.80 1.07 -36.60
C VAL A 843 -3.77 0.77 -35.49
N PRO A 844 -4.04 -0.20 -34.59
CA PRO A 844 -3.06 -0.62 -33.60
C PRO A 844 -1.89 -1.34 -34.26
N MET A 845 -0.68 -0.97 -33.84
CA MET A 845 0.55 -1.54 -34.40
C MET A 845 1.70 -1.53 -33.40
N ASN A 846 2.74 -2.30 -33.72
CA ASN A 846 4.03 -2.23 -33.05
C ASN A 846 4.97 -1.39 -33.89
N TYR A 847 5.32 -0.20 -33.44
CA TYR A 847 6.26 0.66 -34.12
C TYR A 847 6.97 1.60 -33.14
N GLY A 848 8.24 1.85 -33.41
CA GLY A 848 9.01 2.81 -32.68
C GLY A 848 9.99 2.20 -31.68
N HIS A 849 11.03 2.97 -31.44
CA HIS A 849 12.10 2.67 -30.50
C HIS A 849 12.51 3.95 -29.79
N TYR A 850 12.47 3.96 -28.45
CA TYR A 850 13.06 5.02 -27.66
C TYR A 850 13.92 4.47 -26.54
N VAL A 851 14.84 5.29 -26.08
CA VAL A 851 15.78 4.92 -25.01
C VAL A 851 15.60 5.89 -23.85
N ARG A 852 15.36 5.36 -22.66
CA ARG A 852 15.42 6.12 -21.40
C ARG A 852 16.73 5.80 -20.69
N TYR A 853 17.43 6.82 -20.23
CA TYR A 853 18.67 6.67 -19.49
C TYR A 853 18.81 7.74 -18.42
N GLY A 854 19.60 7.45 -17.41
CA GLY A 854 19.78 8.39 -16.31
C GLY A 854 20.55 7.78 -15.15
N TRP A 855 20.45 8.44 -14.00
CA TRP A 855 21.08 8.02 -12.77
C TRP A 855 20.24 8.35 -11.55
N ASP A 856 20.41 7.55 -10.49
CA ASP A 856 19.79 7.73 -9.17
C ASP A 856 20.86 7.71 -8.11
N ALA A 857 20.77 8.59 -7.11
CA ALA A 857 21.64 8.60 -5.94
C ALA A 857 20.82 8.73 -4.65
N THR A 858 21.19 7.94 -3.66
CA THR A 858 20.67 8.07 -2.30
C THR A 858 21.85 8.12 -1.34
N ILE A 859 21.93 9.15 -0.52
CA ILE A 859 22.95 9.31 0.51
C ILE A 859 22.25 9.51 1.84
N ASN A 860 22.61 8.70 2.82
CA ASN A 860 22.10 8.81 4.18
C ASN A 860 23.28 9.12 5.11
N SER A 861 23.03 9.89 6.14
CA SER A 861 24.05 10.16 7.16
C SER A 861 23.45 10.13 8.57
N LEU A 862 24.22 9.56 9.48
CA LEU A 862 24.00 9.69 10.92
C LEU A 862 24.88 10.86 11.40
N ASN A 863 24.24 12.03 11.53
CA ASN A 863 24.98 13.26 11.83
C ASN A 863 25.40 13.30 13.31
N TYR A 864 24.45 12.99 14.19
CA TYR A 864 24.69 13.00 15.62
C TYR A 864 23.77 12.02 16.33
N GLU A 865 24.30 11.32 17.33
CA GLU A 865 23.55 10.36 18.15
C GLU A 865 23.99 10.44 19.61
N ILE A 866 23.02 10.68 20.49
CA ILE A 866 23.13 10.41 21.92
C ILE A 866 22.22 9.21 22.16
N PRO A 867 22.75 8.03 22.50
CA PRO A 867 21.98 6.82 22.67
C PRO A 867 20.73 7.06 23.54
N ARG A 868 19.55 6.65 23.07
CA ARG A 868 18.24 6.77 23.74
C ARG A 868 17.72 8.19 23.99
N VAL A 869 18.48 9.23 23.70
CA VAL A 869 18.09 10.62 23.95
C VAL A 869 17.82 11.36 22.65
N PHE A 870 18.75 11.35 21.72
CA PHE A 870 18.66 12.11 20.49
C PHE A 870 19.38 11.44 19.32
N LYS A 871 18.72 11.34 18.19
CA LYS A 871 19.30 10.81 16.96
C LYS A 871 18.95 11.72 15.80
N TRP A 872 19.98 12.26 15.15
CA TRP A 872 19.83 13.09 13.96
C TRP A 872 20.40 12.36 12.74
N THR A 873 19.51 12.03 11.83
CA THR A 873 19.86 11.43 10.52
C THR A 873 19.40 12.33 9.40
N SER A 874 20.15 12.37 8.30
CA SER A 874 19.77 13.07 7.07
C SER A 874 19.72 12.09 5.91
N GLN A 875 18.79 12.31 4.98
CA GLN A 875 18.68 11.56 3.73
C GLN A 875 18.59 12.53 2.57
N LEU A 876 19.46 12.33 1.55
CA LEU A 876 19.45 13.06 0.30
C LEU A 876 19.13 12.06 -0.83
N THR A 877 18.12 12.36 -1.63
CA THR A 877 17.76 11.60 -2.83
C THR A 877 17.86 12.51 -4.04
N LEU A 878 18.61 12.06 -5.04
CA LEU A 878 18.77 12.77 -6.30
C LEU A 878 18.48 11.79 -7.45
N SER A 879 17.84 12.26 -8.49
CA SER A 879 17.64 11.48 -9.71
C SER A 879 17.59 12.39 -10.94
N HIS A 880 18.04 11.84 -12.04
CA HIS A 880 17.93 12.48 -13.34
C HIS A 880 17.65 11.42 -14.41
N HIS A 881 16.72 11.70 -15.30
CA HIS A 881 16.47 10.85 -16.46
C HIS A 881 16.20 11.68 -17.71
N ASN A 882 16.41 11.06 -18.83
CA ASN A 882 16.09 11.62 -20.15
C ASN A 882 15.58 10.50 -21.06
N ALA A 883 14.77 10.86 -22.05
CA ALA A 883 14.25 9.96 -23.07
C ALA A 883 14.56 10.49 -24.47
N VAL A 884 15.11 9.61 -25.33
CA VAL A 884 15.46 9.95 -26.70
C VAL A 884 14.86 8.94 -27.67
N TRP A 885 14.09 9.43 -28.61
CA TRP A 885 13.58 8.63 -29.70
C TRP A 885 14.70 8.21 -30.64
N LYS A 886 14.78 6.93 -30.97
CA LYS A 886 15.65 6.35 -31.98
C LYS A 886 14.89 6.14 -33.30
N GLU A 887 13.63 5.79 -33.17
CA GLU A 887 12.73 5.57 -34.30
C GLU A 887 11.34 6.03 -33.89
N ARG A 888 10.74 6.92 -34.69
CA ARG A 888 9.36 7.41 -34.49
C ARG A 888 8.47 6.86 -35.60
N MET A 889 7.17 6.83 -35.36
CA MET A 889 6.21 6.62 -36.44
C MET A 889 6.43 7.68 -37.54
N PRO A 890 6.38 7.31 -38.82
CA PRO A 890 6.29 8.30 -39.90
C PRO A 890 5.07 9.20 -39.67
N ASN A 891 5.22 10.49 -39.90
CA ASN A 891 4.11 11.46 -39.79
C ASN A 891 3.13 11.20 -40.91
#